data_e33e130af8167d0b8ec5f8445d35cb83
#
_entry.id   e33e130af8167d0b8ec5f8445d35cb83
#
_cell.length_a   1.000
_cell.length_b   1.000
_cell.length_c   1.000
_cell.angle_alpha   90.00
_cell.angle_beta   90.00
_cell.angle_gamma   90.00
#
_symmetry.space_group_name_H-M   'P 1'
#
loop_
_entity.id
_entity.type
_entity.pdbx_description
1 polymer ?
#
loop_
_entity_poly.entity_id
_entity_poly.type
_entity_poly.pdbx_seq_one_letter_code
_entity_poly.pdbx_strand_id
1 'polypeptide(L)'
;MALLLVGGAARLALGARLDVVPGLGVTLGLGAAAVAVPVSIVFALGGDATHAVVGVLVVAAVAWLSSGLVTVRRERGAAALWRWVRRAVAATPLDALAAAVVLAATVPLLWHGLTYWTTFSNDFPSYAASVEVWAAGPQGGAAFLERHPDGFGEYQHWRAHTAKPMATALLLLASMVTGLPGAQLLAPATVVLLFLLVSTMLAVTAVVAPGRRWPVALATTAPLLSVVPLGRVYDAQLGQAAAAALLAVVLALLAGSGPPARPWVAASAVAVVLAAAVGMNPTLVVGSSVAVAGACVYVWGRRRRASGALDLRTVVLGVIGAVVLSLPFLGDYLGLGVAEADGTGGYELPFPSPAALVGLQRTVDDVISPWAWTVVVLVVAGYVLYKRKHPGPWWAAVAAGAAAANLALLVHVYGLQSYSVHKYVALAVVVVVPLLLARAVGLLSAVTRLADAVAVVVALGAANAWVAATQVPVVVPDDLWALAGDRRVEQVPVLNVHVSNAYEAPVAATVLGNERIVVTQLTYAPSHPPVGDWALIHRDWWDLGPLDEVIDLNETYQLVRFGLTEVSEGERLVLDAAHPEHERLLYGRWNRSTRGELWGAGEQTWLAFALPDQLVGREVRLTLEGELDLEDGDRLRAEANGQPVDVTAPGSSGEGRIVVTVPADATRRDGDRLTVRLFPDRDGARIGVRVETLEVRGSSG
;
A
#
# COMPACT_ATOMS: atom_id res chain seq x y z
N MET A 1 9.20 12.08 17.19
CA MET A 1 10.05 13.27 17.40
C MET A 1 10.36 13.99 16.10
N ALA A 2 10.90 13.31 15.05
CA ALA A 2 11.26 13.94 13.78
C ALA A 2 10.08 14.70 13.12
N LEU A 3 8.91 14.06 13.00
CA LEU A 3 7.71 14.72 12.46
C LEU A 3 7.24 15.92 13.30
N LEU A 4 7.44 15.90 14.63
CA LEU A 4 7.15 17.04 15.48
C LEU A 4 8.14 18.20 15.26
N LEU A 5 9.41 17.89 15.06
CA LEU A 5 10.42 18.89 14.73
C LEU A 5 10.05 19.62 13.44
N VAL A 6 9.81 18.86 12.35
CA VAL A 6 9.49 19.43 11.03
C VAL A 6 8.13 20.13 11.04
N GLY A 7 7.11 19.49 11.59
CA GLY A 7 5.75 20.02 11.65
C GLY A 7 5.64 21.24 12.57
N GLY A 8 6.37 21.25 13.67
CA GLY A 8 6.44 22.40 14.55
C GLY A 8 7.09 23.63 13.88
N ALA A 9 8.15 23.42 13.09
CA ALA A 9 8.75 24.49 12.28
C ALA A 9 7.73 25.05 11.26
N ALA A 10 7.03 24.16 10.54
CA ALA A 10 5.99 24.55 9.60
C ALA A 10 4.83 25.30 10.28
N ARG A 11 4.39 24.82 11.46
CA ARG A 11 3.35 25.47 12.24
C ARG A 11 3.75 26.87 12.73
N LEU A 12 4.98 27.02 13.20
CA LEU A 12 5.51 28.32 13.61
C LEU A 12 5.58 29.30 12.41
N ALA A 13 5.92 28.83 11.22
CA ALA A 13 5.93 29.64 10.01
C ALA A 13 4.52 30.10 9.61
N LEU A 14 3.48 29.27 9.84
CA LEU A 14 2.07 29.63 9.61
C LEU A 14 1.53 30.59 10.69
N GLY A 15 2.22 30.77 11.78
CA GLY A 15 1.89 31.74 12.83
C GLY A 15 0.56 31.47 13.53
N ALA A 16 -0.11 32.53 14.01
CA ALA A 16 -1.36 32.44 14.77
C ALA A 16 -2.54 31.81 14.00
N ARG A 17 -2.41 31.58 12.71
CA ARG A 17 -3.47 31.02 11.89
C ARG A 17 -4.00 29.69 12.39
N LEU A 18 -3.12 28.80 12.85
CA LEU A 18 -3.47 27.49 13.35
C LEU A 18 -3.75 27.47 14.88
N ASP A 19 -3.68 28.58 15.56
CA ASP A 19 -3.98 28.66 17.00
C ASP A 19 -5.44 28.30 17.31
N VAL A 20 -6.35 28.52 16.34
CA VAL A 20 -7.77 28.14 16.45
C VAL A 20 -8.05 26.68 16.12
N VAL A 21 -7.11 26.00 15.47
CA VAL A 21 -7.16 24.55 15.19
C VAL A 21 -5.96 23.88 15.87
N PRO A 22 -5.91 23.95 17.21
CA PRO A 22 -4.84 23.32 17.95
C PRO A 22 -5.02 21.80 17.87
N GLY A 23 -3.92 21.08 17.66
CA GLY A 23 -3.93 19.64 17.62
C GLY A 23 -2.56 19.10 17.24
N LEU A 24 -2.14 18.06 17.96
CA LEU A 24 -0.90 17.35 17.70
C LEU A 24 -0.92 16.70 16.31
N GLY A 25 -2.09 16.15 15.89
CA GLY A 25 -2.28 15.57 14.58
C GLY A 25 -2.02 16.56 13.45
N VAL A 26 -2.47 17.83 13.57
CA VAL A 26 -2.18 18.87 12.56
C VAL A 26 -0.67 19.12 12.46
N THR A 27 0.02 19.19 13.59
CA THR A 27 1.47 19.39 13.62
C THR A 27 2.23 18.24 12.99
N LEU A 28 1.89 17.01 13.37
CA LEU A 28 2.48 15.79 12.80
C LEU A 28 2.22 15.68 11.29
N GLY A 29 1.01 16.00 10.84
CA GLY A 29 0.65 15.95 9.43
C GLY A 29 1.36 16.98 8.57
N LEU A 30 1.57 18.20 9.08
CA LEU A 30 2.44 19.18 8.45
C LEU A 30 3.87 18.67 8.33
N GLY A 31 4.38 17.99 9.38
CA GLY A 31 5.69 17.36 9.35
C GLY A 31 5.78 16.24 8.33
N ALA A 32 4.77 15.37 8.29
CA ALA A 32 4.71 14.28 7.33
C ALA A 32 4.75 14.79 5.89
N ALA A 33 3.94 15.79 5.57
CA ALA A 33 3.93 16.38 4.23
C ALA A 33 5.26 17.07 3.87
N ALA A 34 5.82 17.83 4.82
CA ALA A 34 7.07 18.56 4.62
C ALA A 34 8.32 17.65 4.51
N VAL A 35 8.24 16.42 4.97
CA VAL A 35 9.26 15.38 4.73
C VAL A 35 8.97 14.65 3.41
N ALA A 36 7.74 14.15 3.25
CA ALA A 36 7.39 13.27 2.14
C ALA A 36 7.64 13.91 0.77
N VAL A 37 7.22 15.16 0.57
CA VAL A 37 7.32 15.82 -0.75
C VAL A 37 8.77 16.02 -1.21
N PRO A 38 9.65 16.71 -0.46
CA PRO A 38 11.01 16.93 -0.94
C PRO A 38 11.84 15.64 -1.06
N VAL A 39 11.67 14.69 -0.13
CA VAL A 39 12.38 13.40 -0.20
C VAL A 39 11.98 12.64 -1.46
N SER A 40 10.69 12.56 -1.75
CA SER A 40 10.21 11.88 -2.96
C SER A 40 10.64 12.56 -4.25
N ILE A 41 10.64 13.91 -4.30
CA ILE A 41 11.13 14.65 -5.46
C ILE A 41 12.63 14.39 -5.70
N VAL A 42 13.44 14.42 -4.64
CA VAL A 42 14.87 14.13 -4.75
C VAL A 42 15.09 12.72 -5.30
N PHE A 43 14.36 11.73 -4.78
CA PHE A 43 14.45 10.36 -5.28
C PHE A 43 14.01 10.25 -6.76
N ALA A 44 12.90 10.86 -7.14
CA ALA A 44 12.41 10.85 -8.52
C ALA A 44 13.38 11.52 -9.52
N LEU A 45 14.21 12.44 -9.03
CA LEU A 45 15.27 13.09 -9.82
C LEU A 45 16.60 12.31 -9.80
N GLY A 46 16.61 11.07 -9.28
CA GLY A 46 17.81 10.23 -9.18
C GLY A 46 18.74 10.62 -8.04
N GLY A 47 18.30 11.42 -7.08
CA GLY A 47 19.09 11.80 -5.91
C GLY A 47 18.97 10.81 -4.76
N ASP A 48 19.77 11.01 -3.73
CA ASP A 48 19.79 10.18 -2.54
C ASP A 48 18.70 10.60 -1.55
N ALA A 49 17.74 9.69 -1.34
CA ALA A 49 16.60 9.92 -0.46
C ALA A 49 17.02 10.06 1.02
N THR A 50 18.07 9.36 1.46
CA THR A 50 18.57 9.42 2.86
C THR A 50 19.19 10.77 3.14
N HIS A 51 19.99 11.30 2.22
CA HIS A 51 20.52 12.64 2.32
C HIS A 51 19.43 13.71 2.32
N ALA A 52 18.36 13.51 1.51
CA ALA A 52 17.21 14.41 1.52
C ALA A 52 16.48 14.42 2.87
N VAL A 53 16.29 13.26 3.51
CA VAL A 53 15.72 13.15 4.86
C VAL A 53 16.58 13.95 5.86
N VAL A 54 17.89 13.74 5.87
CA VAL A 54 18.81 14.47 6.77
C VAL A 54 18.74 15.97 6.50
N GLY A 55 18.73 16.39 5.23
CA GLY A 55 18.62 17.79 4.85
C GLY A 55 17.34 18.46 5.39
N VAL A 56 16.20 17.79 5.26
CA VAL A 56 14.92 18.28 5.81
C VAL A 56 14.98 18.42 7.33
N LEU A 57 15.56 17.44 8.04
CA LEU A 57 15.69 17.49 9.49
C LEU A 57 16.61 18.61 9.94
N VAL A 58 17.72 18.84 9.26
CA VAL A 58 18.66 19.94 9.55
C VAL A 58 17.98 21.29 9.32
N VAL A 59 17.30 21.50 8.19
CA VAL A 59 16.56 22.74 7.92
C VAL A 59 15.50 22.98 8.98
N ALA A 60 14.76 21.96 9.39
CA ALA A 60 13.76 22.08 10.44
C ALA A 60 14.41 22.43 11.82
N ALA A 61 15.53 21.81 12.16
CA ALA A 61 16.26 22.11 13.40
C ALA A 61 16.77 23.58 13.41
N VAL A 62 17.34 24.04 12.29
CA VAL A 62 17.77 25.44 12.15
C VAL A 62 16.58 26.40 12.26
N ALA A 63 15.45 26.07 11.62
CA ALA A 63 14.22 26.87 11.72
C ALA A 63 13.69 26.94 13.17
N TRP A 64 13.74 25.82 13.91
CA TRP A 64 13.39 25.77 15.32
C TRP A 64 14.31 26.66 16.18
N LEU A 65 15.62 26.48 16.06
CA LEU A 65 16.60 27.23 16.83
C LEU A 65 16.52 28.74 16.55
N SER A 66 16.45 29.12 15.28
CA SER A 66 16.33 30.53 14.90
C SER A 66 15.02 31.16 15.38
N SER A 67 13.91 30.48 15.28
CA SER A 67 12.61 30.93 15.79
C SER A 67 12.58 31.03 17.29
N GLY A 68 13.17 30.08 18.00
CA GLY A 68 13.32 30.08 19.45
C GLY A 68 14.18 31.24 19.93
N LEU A 69 15.34 31.47 19.31
CA LEU A 69 16.22 32.57 19.61
C LEU A 69 15.55 33.94 19.41
N VAL A 70 14.81 34.13 18.33
CA VAL A 70 14.05 35.35 18.07
C VAL A 70 12.99 35.57 19.15
N THR A 71 12.28 34.49 19.54
CA THR A 71 11.24 34.58 20.58
C THR A 71 11.83 34.94 21.95
N VAL A 72 12.91 34.27 22.36
CA VAL A 72 13.58 34.53 23.63
C VAL A 72 14.16 35.95 23.69
N ARG A 73 14.72 36.44 22.57
CA ARG A 73 15.21 37.83 22.49
C ARG A 73 14.10 38.87 22.61
N ARG A 74 12.92 38.60 22.04
CA ARG A 74 11.79 39.55 22.07
C ARG A 74 11.04 39.57 23.39
N GLU A 75 10.76 38.40 23.96
CA GLU A 75 9.86 38.29 25.10
C GLU A 75 10.57 38.10 26.46
N ARG A 76 11.87 37.89 26.48
CA ARG A 76 12.75 37.66 27.65
C ARG A 76 12.18 36.70 28.72
N GLY A 77 12.84 35.56 28.91
CA GLY A 77 12.59 34.61 30.01
C GLY A 77 12.07 33.22 29.62
N ALA A 78 12.14 32.28 30.57
CA ALA A 78 11.75 30.85 30.36
C ALA A 78 10.27 30.68 29.98
N ALA A 79 9.38 31.56 30.42
CA ALA A 79 7.97 31.55 30.07
C ALA A 79 7.72 31.79 28.57
N ALA A 80 8.58 32.57 27.90
CA ALA A 80 8.50 32.78 26.44
C ALA A 80 8.89 31.53 25.68
N LEU A 81 9.94 30.83 26.11
CA LEU A 81 10.35 29.56 25.52
C LEU A 81 9.26 28.49 25.69
N TRP A 82 8.66 28.40 26.88
CA TRP A 82 7.55 27.47 27.12
C TRP A 82 6.33 27.76 26.23
N ARG A 83 5.92 29.04 26.09
CA ARG A 83 4.82 29.43 25.18
C ARG A 83 5.15 29.09 23.73
N TRP A 84 6.38 29.29 23.30
CA TRP A 84 6.84 28.96 21.96
C TRP A 84 6.78 27.43 21.69
N VAL A 85 7.32 26.59 22.59
CA VAL A 85 7.23 25.13 22.51
C VAL A 85 5.75 24.68 22.45
N ARG A 86 4.93 25.24 23.35
CA ARG A 86 3.51 24.92 23.42
C ARG A 86 2.76 25.27 22.12
N ARG A 87 3.10 26.37 21.46
CA ARG A 87 2.55 26.73 20.14
C ARG A 87 3.04 25.80 19.04
N ALA A 88 4.29 25.42 19.04
CA ALA A 88 4.85 24.53 18.04
C ALA A 88 4.24 23.12 18.11
N VAL A 89 4.09 22.57 19.30
CA VAL A 89 3.51 21.24 19.54
C VAL A 89 1.99 21.27 19.47
N ALA A 90 1.35 22.30 20.06
CA ALA A 90 -0.09 22.55 20.11
C ALA A 90 -0.96 21.37 20.60
N ALA A 91 -0.42 20.54 21.51
CA ALA A 91 -1.16 19.42 22.08
C ALA A 91 -2.37 19.90 22.90
N THR A 92 -3.47 19.16 22.82
CA THR A 92 -4.75 19.46 23.46
C THR A 92 -5.33 18.24 24.17
N PRO A 93 -6.33 18.39 25.05
CA PRO A 93 -7.05 17.24 25.61
C PRO A 93 -7.73 16.35 24.54
N LEU A 94 -8.07 16.90 23.38
CA LEU A 94 -8.62 16.12 22.27
C LEU A 94 -7.59 15.15 21.68
N ASP A 95 -6.31 15.49 21.72
CA ASP A 95 -5.24 14.58 21.30
C ASP A 95 -5.10 13.38 22.25
N ALA A 96 -5.31 13.60 23.56
CA ALA A 96 -5.35 12.51 24.52
C ALA A 96 -6.55 11.57 24.27
N LEU A 97 -7.73 12.14 23.95
CA LEU A 97 -8.88 11.35 23.51
C LEU A 97 -8.55 10.56 22.22
N ALA A 98 -7.97 11.23 21.23
CA ALA A 98 -7.58 10.58 19.97
C ALA A 98 -6.63 9.41 20.23
N ALA A 99 -5.61 9.60 21.07
CA ALA A 99 -4.65 8.57 21.44
C ALA A 99 -5.36 7.39 22.15
N ALA A 100 -6.19 7.66 23.14
CA ALA A 100 -6.90 6.63 23.89
C ALA A 100 -7.81 5.79 22.98
N VAL A 101 -8.56 6.45 22.11
CA VAL A 101 -9.49 5.79 21.17
C VAL A 101 -8.74 4.98 20.12
N VAL A 102 -7.67 5.53 19.55
CA VAL A 102 -6.85 4.82 18.55
C VAL A 102 -6.15 3.63 19.18
N LEU A 103 -5.54 3.79 20.35
CA LEU A 103 -4.90 2.68 21.06
C LEU A 103 -5.91 1.57 21.36
N ALA A 104 -7.10 1.91 21.86
CA ALA A 104 -8.16 0.93 22.14
C ALA A 104 -8.61 0.19 20.86
N ALA A 105 -8.73 0.90 19.73
CA ALA A 105 -9.15 0.32 18.45
C ALA A 105 -8.05 -0.52 17.78
N THR A 106 -6.78 -0.32 18.14
CA THR A 106 -5.64 -1.00 17.53
C THR A 106 -4.92 -1.96 18.50
N VAL A 107 -5.52 -2.29 19.64
CA VAL A 107 -4.96 -3.26 20.61
C VAL A 107 -4.52 -4.57 19.95
N PRO A 108 -5.32 -5.22 19.09
CA PRO A 108 -4.88 -6.47 18.48
C PRO A 108 -3.61 -6.31 17.64
N LEU A 109 -3.50 -5.23 16.89
CA LEU A 109 -2.34 -4.91 16.08
C LEU A 109 -1.11 -4.59 16.95
N LEU A 110 -1.32 -3.86 18.04
CA LEU A 110 -0.26 -3.55 19.01
C LEU A 110 0.16 -4.77 19.84
N TRP A 111 -0.73 -5.75 20.03
CA TRP A 111 -0.43 -7.01 20.70
C TRP A 111 0.62 -7.81 19.94
N HIS A 112 0.51 -7.89 18.62
CA HIS A 112 1.52 -8.49 17.76
C HIS A 112 2.75 -7.60 17.58
N GLY A 113 2.66 -6.32 17.94
CA GLY A 113 3.77 -5.38 17.94
C GLY A 113 4.38 -5.18 16.56
N LEU A 114 5.71 -5.33 16.48
CA LEU A 114 6.50 -5.16 15.27
C LEU A 114 6.41 -6.36 14.32
N THR A 115 5.85 -7.48 14.78
CA THR A 115 5.68 -8.71 13.99
C THR A 115 4.32 -8.82 13.33
N TYR A 116 3.43 -7.82 13.56
CA TYR A 116 2.12 -7.83 12.93
C TYR A 116 2.22 -7.70 11.41
N TRP A 117 1.65 -8.66 10.73
CA TRP A 117 1.57 -8.66 9.28
C TRP A 117 0.28 -9.31 8.80
N THR A 118 -0.35 -8.77 7.76
CA THR A 118 -1.59 -9.29 7.18
C THR A 118 -1.37 -9.91 5.80
N THR A 119 -2.00 -11.05 5.51
CA THR A 119 -1.90 -11.75 4.22
C THR A 119 -2.58 -11.03 3.07
N PHE A 120 -3.59 -10.21 3.36
CA PHE A 120 -4.48 -9.71 2.32
C PHE A 120 -3.95 -8.50 1.56
N SER A 121 -2.77 -8.00 1.91
CA SER A 121 -2.25 -6.80 1.27
C SER A 121 -0.89 -7.03 0.61
N ASN A 122 -0.88 -7.07 -0.72
CA ASN A 122 0.34 -6.99 -1.53
C ASN A 122 1.11 -5.66 -1.31
N ASP A 123 0.50 -4.69 -0.63
CA ASP A 123 1.15 -3.41 -0.33
C ASP A 123 2.24 -3.55 0.74
N PHE A 124 2.14 -4.53 1.66
CA PHE A 124 3.12 -4.73 2.72
C PHE A 124 4.54 -4.99 2.20
N PRO A 125 4.78 -6.07 1.45
CA PRO A 125 6.11 -6.31 0.91
C PRO A 125 6.59 -5.19 -0.01
N SER A 126 5.67 -4.52 -0.73
CA SER A 126 6.01 -3.40 -1.59
C SER A 126 6.56 -2.19 -0.82
N TYR A 127 5.96 -1.83 0.31
CA TYR A 127 6.50 -0.75 1.12
C TYR A 127 7.83 -1.12 1.78
N ALA A 128 7.97 -2.36 2.28
CA ALA A 128 9.20 -2.84 2.89
C ALA A 128 10.36 -2.83 1.87
N ALA A 129 10.14 -3.42 0.70
CA ALA A 129 11.11 -3.43 -0.40
C ALA A 129 11.44 -2.01 -0.90
N SER A 130 10.44 -1.14 -1.03
CA SER A 130 10.67 0.25 -1.45
C SER A 130 11.58 1.00 -0.48
N VAL A 131 11.44 0.78 0.84
CA VAL A 131 12.33 1.39 1.83
C VAL A 131 13.76 0.88 1.66
N GLU A 132 13.94 -0.42 1.38
CA GLU A 132 15.26 -1.00 1.13
C GLU A 132 15.93 -0.39 -0.11
N VAL A 133 15.19 -0.31 -1.22
CA VAL A 133 15.67 0.35 -2.46
C VAL A 133 16.07 1.80 -2.21
N TRP A 134 15.26 2.55 -1.47
CA TRP A 134 15.51 3.96 -1.22
C TRP A 134 16.66 4.19 -0.23
N ALA A 135 16.80 3.33 0.77
CA ALA A 135 17.86 3.41 1.77
C ALA A 135 19.26 3.11 1.17
N ALA A 136 19.34 2.28 0.14
CA ALA A 136 20.57 1.96 -0.55
C ALA A 136 21.04 3.06 -1.55
N GLY A 137 20.28 4.17 -1.64
CA GLY A 137 20.61 5.33 -2.46
C GLY A 137 20.38 5.13 -3.96
N PRO A 138 21.06 5.91 -4.83
CA PRO A 138 20.81 5.88 -6.28
C PRO A 138 21.04 4.54 -6.97
N GLN A 139 21.89 3.68 -6.39
CA GLN A 139 22.17 2.33 -6.89
C GLN A 139 21.33 1.24 -6.22
N GLY A 140 20.44 1.62 -5.29
CA GLY A 140 19.67 0.68 -4.50
C GLY A 140 18.77 -0.24 -5.32
N GLY A 141 18.26 0.26 -6.44
CA GLY A 141 17.50 -0.56 -7.37
C GLY A 141 18.27 -1.71 -7.98
N ALA A 142 19.52 -1.47 -8.41
CA ALA A 142 20.37 -2.51 -8.96
C ALA A 142 20.77 -3.55 -7.90
N ALA A 143 21.17 -3.09 -6.71
CA ALA A 143 21.51 -3.98 -5.59
C ALA A 143 20.30 -4.83 -5.14
N PHE A 144 19.11 -4.24 -5.15
CA PHE A 144 17.88 -4.95 -4.83
C PHE A 144 17.56 -6.05 -5.87
N LEU A 145 17.70 -5.75 -7.16
CA LEU A 145 17.51 -6.74 -8.23
C LEU A 145 18.58 -7.84 -8.23
N GLU A 146 19.81 -7.52 -7.83
CA GLU A 146 20.85 -8.53 -7.65
C GLU A 146 20.51 -9.50 -6.51
N ARG A 147 19.95 -8.98 -5.42
CA ARG A 147 19.47 -9.77 -4.30
C ARG A 147 18.20 -10.56 -4.61
N HIS A 148 17.30 -9.99 -5.41
CA HIS A 148 16.02 -10.58 -5.81
C HIS A 148 15.94 -10.68 -7.34
N PRO A 149 16.62 -11.66 -7.95
CA PRO A 149 16.72 -11.78 -9.40
C PRO A 149 15.50 -12.48 -10.04
N ASP A 150 14.32 -12.27 -9.49
CA ASP A 150 13.08 -12.94 -9.85
C ASP A 150 11.93 -11.95 -10.10
N GLY A 151 10.76 -12.46 -10.45
CA GLY A 151 9.58 -11.63 -10.69
C GLY A 151 9.14 -10.83 -9.46
N PHE A 152 9.47 -11.27 -8.23
CA PHE A 152 9.27 -10.48 -7.02
C PHE A 152 10.17 -9.24 -7.04
N GLY A 153 11.47 -9.42 -7.32
CA GLY A 153 12.42 -8.32 -7.40
C GLY A 153 12.04 -7.28 -8.45
N GLU A 154 11.72 -7.74 -9.67
CA GLU A 154 11.28 -6.86 -10.77
C GLU A 154 10.03 -6.07 -10.41
N TYR A 155 9.00 -6.73 -9.88
CA TYR A 155 7.76 -6.09 -9.46
C TYR A 155 7.98 -5.07 -8.34
N GLN A 156 8.74 -5.42 -7.31
CA GLN A 156 8.99 -4.51 -6.18
C GLN A 156 9.89 -3.33 -6.57
N HIS A 157 10.88 -3.56 -7.46
CA HIS A 157 11.69 -2.50 -8.01
C HIS A 157 10.84 -1.49 -8.79
N TRP A 158 9.97 -1.98 -9.68
CA TRP A 158 9.01 -1.12 -10.38
C TRP A 158 8.13 -0.35 -9.39
N ARG A 159 7.56 -1.03 -8.38
CA ARG A 159 6.73 -0.40 -7.35
C ARG A 159 7.47 0.66 -6.53
N ALA A 160 8.75 0.47 -6.24
CA ALA A 160 9.56 1.43 -5.50
C ALA A 160 9.69 2.78 -6.22
N HIS A 161 9.66 2.76 -7.56
CA HIS A 161 9.77 3.96 -8.38
C HIS A 161 8.42 4.58 -8.77
N THR A 162 7.38 3.77 -8.94
CA THR A 162 6.11 4.20 -9.51
C THR A 162 4.98 4.35 -8.50
N ALA A 163 4.98 3.53 -7.44
CA ALA A 163 3.83 3.42 -6.55
C ALA A 163 4.03 4.13 -5.21
N LYS A 164 3.20 5.14 -4.95
CA LYS A 164 3.05 5.76 -3.63
C LYS A 164 4.38 6.27 -3.00
N PRO A 165 5.20 7.03 -3.72
CA PRO A 165 6.55 7.41 -3.29
C PRO A 165 6.57 8.16 -1.95
N MET A 166 5.53 8.94 -1.66
CA MET A 166 5.48 9.75 -0.45
C MET A 166 5.20 8.92 0.81
N ALA A 167 4.53 7.77 0.68
CA ALA A 167 4.39 6.83 1.78
C ALA A 167 5.72 6.15 2.10
N THR A 168 6.47 5.77 1.08
CA THR A 168 7.84 5.23 1.22
C THR A 168 8.78 6.22 1.93
N ALA A 169 8.71 7.51 1.59
CA ALA A 169 9.51 8.56 2.25
C ALA A 169 9.25 8.65 3.77
N LEU A 170 8.00 8.46 4.20
CA LEU A 170 7.68 8.45 5.64
C LEU A 170 8.22 7.21 6.35
N LEU A 171 8.14 6.06 5.72
CA LEU A 171 8.73 4.83 6.27
C LEU A 171 10.25 4.89 6.30
N LEU A 172 10.88 5.45 5.27
CA LEU A 172 12.34 5.68 5.25
C LEU A 172 12.76 6.57 6.41
N LEU A 173 12.04 7.70 6.66
CA LEU A 173 12.30 8.52 7.82
C LEU A 173 12.18 7.71 9.13
N ALA A 174 11.13 6.90 9.26
CA ALA A 174 10.93 6.08 10.44
C ALA A 174 12.05 5.06 10.61
N SER A 175 12.47 4.39 9.54
CA SER A 175 13.59 3.44 9.51
C SER A 175 14.91 4.10 9.93
N MET A 176 15.25 5.24 9.35
CA MET A 176 16.47 5.99 9.71
C MET A 176 16.51 6.46 11.16
N VAL A 177 15.35 6.81 11.73
CA VAL A 177 15.28 7.31 13.13
C VAL A 177 15.29 6.17 14.15
N THR A 178 14.72 5.02 13.81
CA THR A 178 14.58 3.87 14.72
C THR A 178 15.67 2.82 14.53
N GLY A 179 16.31 2.78 13.37
CA GLY A 179 17.21 1.70 12.98
C GLY A 179 16.49 0.39 12.65
N LEU A 180 15.15 0.40 12.58
CA LEU A 180 14.36 -0.80 12.29
C LEU A 180 14.11 -0.93 10.77
N PRO A 181 14.04 -2.16 10.24
CA PRO A 181 13.68 -2.39 8.84
C PRO A 181 12.25 -1.93 8.54
N GLY A 182 12.00 -1.53 7.28
CA GLY A 182 10.69 -1.03 6.84
C GLY A 182 9.54 -1.98 7.15
N ALA A 183 9.78 -3.28 7.04
CA ALA A 183 8.80 -4.32 7.35
C ALA A 183 8.24 -4.23 8.78
N GLN A 184 9.09 -4.00 9.77
CA GLN A 184 8.68 -3.87 11.18
C GLN A 184 7.95 -2.57 11.50
N LEU A 185 8.09 -1.57 10.64
CA LEU A 185 7.53 -0.24 10.86
C LEU A 185 6.14 -0.03 10.27
N LEU A 186 5.67 -0.92 9.41
CA LEU A 186 4.40 -0.76 8.69
C LEU A 186 3.20 -0.65 9.63
N ALA A 187 3.04 -1.60 10.54
CA ALA A 187 1.94 -1.59 11.50
C ALA A 187 2.00 -0.37 12.45
N PRO A 188 3.12 -0.06 13.11
CA PRO A 188 3.22 1.17 13.91
C PRO A 188 2.96 2.44 13.11
N ALA A 189 3.42 2.52 11.86
CA ALA A 189 3.20 3.69 11.02
C ALA A 189 1.72 3.91 10.72
N THR A 190 0.96 2.87 10.42
CA THR A 190 -0.49 2.97 10.18
C THR A 190 -1.25 3.41 11.43
N VAL A 191 -0.86 2.95 12.62
CA VAL A 191 -1.43 3.41 13.90
C VAL A 191 -1.17 4.91 14.11
N VAL A 192 0.06 5.37 13.85
CA VAL A 192 0.40 6.80 13.93
C VAL A 192 -0.41 7.62 12.95
N LEU A 193 -0.62 7.13 11.72
CA LEU A 193 -1.44 7.81 10.71
C LEU A 193 -2.92 7.85 11.08
N LEU A 194 -3.46 6.79 11.70
CA LEU A 194 -4.81 6.80 12.25
C LEU A 194 -4.94 7.83 13.37
N PHE A 195 -3.96 7.88 14.27
CA PHE A 195 -3.93 8.92 15.31
C PHE A 195 -3.91 10.32 14.70
N LEU A 196 -3.07 10.55 13.70
CA LEU A 196 -2.99 11.82 12.97
C LEU A 196 -4.35 12.21 12.38
N LEU A 197 -5.02 11.26 11.71
CA LEU A 197 -6.35 11.46 11.14
C LEU A 197 -7.37 11.83 12.22
N VAL A 198 -7.48 11.02 13.27
CA VAL A 198 -8.48 11.21 14.35
C VAL A 198 -8.23 12.53 15.08
N SER A 199 -7.00 12.80 15.51
CA SER A 199 -6.62 14.05 16.19
C SER A 199 -6.92 15.28 15.33
N THR A 200 -6.57 15.25 14.04
CA THR A 200 -6.82 16.37 13.13
C THR A 200 -8.31 16.60 12.89
N MET A 201 -9.08 15.54 12.66
CA MET A 201 -10.52 15.66 12.45
C MET A 201 -11.25 16.15 13.70
N LEU A 202 -10.82 15.73 14.90
CA LEU A 202 -11.33 16.27 16.15
C LEU A 202 -11.07 17.78 16.27
N ALA A 203 -9.88 18.23 15.91
CA ALA A 203 -9.53 19.65 15.92
C ALA A 203 -10.38 20.45 14.92
N VAL A 204 -10.56 19.94 13.69
CA VAL A 204 -11.38 20.58 12.65
C VAL A 204 -12.85 20.66 13.06
N THR A 205 -13.42 19.55 13.54
CA THR A 205 -14.86 19.50 13.92
C THR A 205 -15.16 20.36 15.14
N ALA A 206 -14.25 20.49 16.11
CA ALA A 206 -14.36 21.39 17.25
C ALA A 206 -14.47 22.86 16.80
N VAL A 207 -13.81 23.25 15.71
CA VAL A 207 -13.89 24.60 15.15
C VAL A 207 -15.13 24.81 14.30
N VAL A 208 -15.53 23.81 13.51
CA VAL A 208 -16.70 23.89 12.61
C VAL A 208 -18.02 23.83 13.36
N ALA A 209 -18.06 23.12 14.48
CA ALA A 209 -19.24 22.95 15.35
C ALA A 209 -18.95 23.45 16.79
N PRO A 210 -18.69 24.75 17.00
CA PRO A 210 -18.36 25.28 18.32
C PRO A 210 -19.55 25.17 19.27
N GLY A 211 -19.29 24.99 20.56
CA GLY A 211 -20.28 25.06 21.64
C GLY A 211 -20.39 23.81 22.51
N ARG A 212 -20.15 22.61 22.00
CA ARG A 212 -20.18 21.35 22.75
C ARG A 212 -19.04 20.43 22.34
N ARG A 213 -17.86 20.68 22.84
CA ARG A 213 -16.62 20.02 22.42
C ARG A 213 -16.69 18.49 22.56
N TRP A 214 -17.13 17.98 23.70
CA TRP A 214 -17.10 16.53 23.94
C TRP A 214 -18.12 15.71 23.15
N PRO A 215 -19.44 16.06 23.10
CA PRO A 215 -20.37 15.31 22.27
C PRO A 215 -20.01 15.33 20.78
N VAL A 216 -19.51 16.47 20.29
CA VAL A 216 -19.03 16.59 18.91
C VAL A 216 -17.80 15.74 18.67
N ALA A 217 -16.84 15.76 19.61
CA ALA A 217 -15.63 14.93 19.52
C ALA A 217 -15.99 13.44 19.45
N LEU A 218 -16.84 12.97 20.36
CA LEU A 218 -17.26 11.58 20.42
C LEU A 218 -18.03 11.16 19.14
N ALA A 219 -18.95 11.97 18.64
CA ALA A 219 -19.65 11.70 17.39
C ALA A 219 -18.72 11.66 16.16
N THR A 220 -17.65 12.44 16.21
CA THR A 220 -16.63 12.46 15.15
C THR A 220 -15.80 11.18 15.15
N THR A 221 -15.52 10.57 16.29
CA THR A 221 -14.67 9.36 16.37
C THR A 221 -15.36 8.12 15.78
N ALA A 222 -16.68 8.01 15.89
CA ALA A 222 -17.42 6.82 15.44
C ALA A 222 -17.14 6.44 13.96
N PRO A 223 -17.31 7.33 12.96
CA PRO A 223 -17.02 6.98 11.57
C PRO A 223 -15.52 6.80 11.29
N LEU A 224 -14.64 7.48 12.04
CA LEU A 224 -13.20 7.34 11.89
C LEU A 224 -12.66 6.00 12.40
N LEU A 225 -13.41 5.34 13.26
CA LEU A 225 -13.11 4.02 13.82
C LEU A 225 -14.07 2.95 13.31
N SER A 226 -14.83 3.23 12.26
CA SER A 226 -15.65 2.23 11.60
C SER A 226 -14.82 1.17 10.90
N VAL A 227 -15.43 0.06 10.55
CA VAL A 227 -14.77 -1.06 9.84
C VAL A 227 -14.02 -0.59 8.59
N VAL A 228 -14.54 0.43 7.90
CA VAL A 228 -13.93 0.90 6.65
C VAL A 228 -12.54 1.53 6.85
N PRO A 229 -12.31 2.55 7.71
CA PRO A 229 -10.96 3.05 7.96
C PRO A 229 -10.10 2.09 8.79
N LEU A 230 -10.68 1.37 9.76
CA LEU A 230 -9.93 0.40 10.56
C LEU A 230 -9.46 -0.78 9.73
N GLY A 231 -10.28 -1.33 8.84
CA GLY A 231 -9.84 -2.37 7.92
C GLY A 231 -8.59 -1.94 7.12
N ARG A 232 -8.50 -0.68 6.71
CA ARG A 232 -7.32 -0.15 6.01
C ARG A 232 -6.07 -0.07 6.90
N VAL A 233 -6.26 0.18 8.19
CA VAL A 233 -5.16 0.15 9.17
C VAL A 233 -4.71 -1.30 9.42
N TYR A 234 -5.64 -2.21 9.60
CA TYR A 234 -5.34 -3.62 9.80
C TYR A 234 -4.74 -4.28 8.55
N ASP A 235 -5.17 -3.89 7.36
CA ASP A 235 -4.54 -4.31 6.10
C ASP A 235 -3.23 -3.57 5.81
N ALA A 236 -2.77 -2.72 6.72
CA ALA A 236 -1.60 -1.84 6.61
C ALA A 236 -1.52 -1.09 5.27
N GLN A 237 -2.65 -0.64 4.77
CA GLN A 237 -2.71 0.17 3.56
C GLN A 237 -2.22 1.60 3.85
N LEU A 238 -0.93 1.71 4.10
CA LEU A 238 -0.24 2.92 4.55
C LEU A 238 -0.60 4.13 3.69
N GLY A 239 -0.55 3.99 2.37
CA GLY A 239 -0.86 5.08 1.44
C GLY A 239 -2.29 5.62 1.57
N GLN A 240 -3.28 4.76 1.84
CA GLN A 240 -4.67 5.20 2.01
C GLN A 240 -4.86 5.90 3.35
N ALA A 241 -4.32 5.35 4.44
CA ALA A 241 -4.39 5.96 5.75
C ALA A 241 -3.69 7.34 5.76
N ALA A 242 -2.51 7.44 5.13
CA ALA A 242 -1.75 8.67 5.02
C ALA A 242 -2.48 9.73 4.17
N ALA A 243 -3.04 9.36 3.02
CA ALA A 243 -3.81 10.27 2.19
C ALA A 243 -5.01 10.87 2.96
N ALA A 244 -5.79 10.02 3.65
CA ALA A 244 -6.90 10.48 4.47
C ALA A 244 -6.44 11.45 5.58
N ALA A 245 -5.36 11.11 6.27
CA ALA A 245 -4.80 11.92 7.33
C ALA A 245 -4.34 13.30 6.81
N LEU A 246 -3.67 13.34 5.65
CA LEU A 246 -3.20 14.60 5.06
C LEU A 246 -4.34 15.45 4.49
N LEU A 247 -5.39 14.85 3.92
CA LEU A 247 -6.59 15.58 3.53
C LEU A 247 -7.30 16.22 4.76
N ALA A 248 -7.30 15.55 5.91
CA ALA A 248 -7.76 16.17 7.15
C ALA A 248 -6.90 17.40 7.52
N VAL A 249 -5.59 17.38 7.27
CA VAL A 249 -4.71 18.55 7.48
C VAL A 249 -5.05 19.68 6.52
N VAL A 250 -5.40 19.39 5.25
CA VAL A 250 -5.93 20.43 4.32
C VAL A 250 -7.17 21.09 4.91
N LEU A 251 -8.12 20.31 5.45
CA LEU A 251 -9.29 20.86 6.13
C LEU A 251 -8.92 21.72 7.33
N ALA A 252 -7.90 21.34 8.10
CA ALA A 252 -7.40 22.12 9.23
C ALA A 252 -6.80 23.46 8.77
N LEU A 253 -6.05 23.49 7.68
CA LEU A 253 -5.53 24.72 7.09
C LEU A 253 -6.67 25.65 6.63
N LEU A 254 -7.74 25.11 6.05
CA LEU A 254 -8.93 25.87 5.65
C LEU A 254 -9.76 26.34 6.85
N ALA A 255 -9.81 25.55 7.94
CA ALA A 255 -10.50 25.88 9.17
C ALA A 255 -9.78 26.95 9.99
N GLY A 256 -8.48 27.14 9.79
CA GLY A 256 -7.67 28.14 10.46
C GLY A 256 -8.21 29.55 10.29
N SER A 257 -8.00 30.43 11.29
CA SER A 257 -8.40 31.84 11.25
C SER A 257 -7.26 32.74 11.68
N GLY A 258 -7.30 33.97 11.21
CA GLY A 258 -6.24 34.96 11.38
C GLY A 258 -5.44 35.15 10.09
N PRO A 259 -4.92 36.36 9.85
CA PRO A 259 -4.10 36.58 8.67
C PRO A 259 -2.87 35.66 8.75
N PRO A 260 -2.52 34.95 7.66
CA PRO A 260 -1.22 34.29 7.59
C PRO A 260 -0.16 35.40 7.71
N ALA A 261 0.95 35.07 8.38
CA ALA A 261 2.06 36.03 8.47
C ALA A 261 2.47 36.52 7.07
N ARG A 262 2.34 35.63 6.08
CA ARG A 262 2.52 35.91 4.65
C ARG A 262 1.61 34.98 3.84
N PRO A 263 0.78 35.47 2.88
CA PRO A 263 -0.14 34.65 2.08
C PRO A 263 0.54 33.50 1.34
N TRP A 264 1.76 33.70 0.84
CA TRP A 264 2.53 32.67 0.16
C TRP A 264 2.91 31.49 1.05
N VAL A 265 3.15 31.70 2.36
CA VAL A 265 3.43 30.60 3.32
C VAL A 265 2.20 29.69 3.47
N ALA A 266 1.01 30.29 3.52
CA ALA A 266 -0.21 29.50 3.59
C ALA A 266 -0.49 28.74 2.28
N ALA A 267 -0.26 29.38 1.12
CA ALA A 267 -0.37 28.73 -0.18
C ALA A 267 0.62 27.56 -0.32
N SER A 268 1.88 27.75 0.09
CA SER A 268 2.90 26.70 0.09
C SER A 268 2.52 25.54 1.02
N ALA A 269 1.97 25.81 2.21
CA ALA A 269 1.52 24.75 3.10
C ALA A 269 0.37 23.93 2.50
N VAL A 270 -0.61 24.59 1.88
CA VAL A 270 -1.69 23.90 1.15
C VAL A 270 -1.11 23.08 -0.01
N ALA A 271 -0.18 23.65 -0.78
CA ALA A 271 0.48 22.97 -1.90
C ALA A 271 1.20 21.71 -1.46
N VAL A 272 2.04 21.81 -0.45
CA VAL A 272 2.85 20.68 0.06
C VAL A 272 1.96 19.59 0.66
N VAL A 273 0.95 19.95 1.48
CA VAL A 273 0.08 18.96 2.11
C VAL A 273 -0.82 18.27 1.06
N LEU A 274 -1.34 19.01 0.08
CA LEU A 274 -2.17 18.43 -0.98
C LEU A 274 -1.33 17.55 -1.92
N ALA A 275 -0.13 17.99 -2.32
CA ALA A 275 0.78 17.18 -3.11
C ALA A 275 1.15 15.88 -2.37
N ALA A 276 1.43 15.99 -1.06
CA ALA A 276 1.69 14.82 -0.24
C ALA A 276 0.50 13.86 -0.21
N ALA A 277 -0.73 14.36 -0.04
CA ALA A 277 -1.93 13.53 -0.04
C ALA A 277 -2.13 12.80 -1.38
N VAL A 278 -1.91 13.50 -2.51
CA VAL A 278 -1.95 12.89 -3.86
C VAL A 278 -0.86 11.82 -3.99
N GLY A 279 0.37 12.12 -3.63
CA GLY A 279 1.49 11.19 -3.75
C GLY A 279 1.44 9.99 -2.79
N MET A 280 0.63 10.07 -1.72
CA MET A 280 0.36 8.91 -0.86
C MET A 280 -0.54 7.87 -1.55
N ASN A 281 -1.55 8.32 -2.28
CA ASN A 281 -2.43 7.47 -3.07
C ASN A 281 -3.16 8.29 -4.14
N PRO A 282 -2.60 8.41 -5.34
CA PRO A 282 -3.13 9.31 -6.38
C PRO A 282 -4.52 8.93 -6.86
N THR A 283 -4.78 7.66 -7.10
CA THR A 283 -6.08 7.16 -7.58
C THR A 283 -7.18 7.42 -6.57
N LEU A 284 -6.89 7.18 -5.28
CA LEU A 284 -7.82 7.43 -4.18
C LEU A 284 -8.20 8.92 -4.07
N VAL A 285 -7.21 9.82 -4.14
CA VAL A 285 -7.46 11.26 -3.99
C VAL A 285 -8.21 11.80 -5.21
N VAL A 286 -7.85 11.37 -6.41
CA VAL A 286 -8.54 11.78 -7.64
C VAL A 286 -9.98 11.24 -7.66
N GLY A 287 -10.19 9.97 -7.38
CA GLY A 287 -11.52 9.35 -7.35
C GLY A 287 -12.46 9.94 -6.29
N SER A 288 -11.91 10.46 -5.19
CA SER A 288 -12.67 11.10 -4.11
C SER A 288 -12.72 12.62 -4.22
N SER A 289 -12.18 13.20 -5.27
CA SER A 289 -11.95 14.65 -5.40
C SER A 289 -13.21 15.49 -5.21
N VAL A 290 -14.35 15.04 -5.71
CA VAL A 290 -15.64 15.73 -5.55
C VAL A 290 -16.07 15.81 -4.09
N ALA A 291 -15.96 14.70 -3.34
CA ALA A 291 -16.31 14.66 -1.92
C ALA A 291 -15.36 15.51 -1.08
N VAL A 292 -14.06 15.44 -1.38
CA VAL A 292 -13.02 16.24 -0.71
C VAL A 292 -13.22 17.72 -1.00
N ALA A 293 -13.47 18.11 -2.27
CA ALA A 293 -13.78 19.48 -2.64
C ALA A 293 -15.02 20.00 -1.91
N GLY A 294 -16.07 19.19 -1.79
CA GLY A 294 -17.28 19.53 -1.03
C GLY A 294 -16.99 19.78 0.45
N ALA A 295 -16.19 18.92 1.09
CA ALA A 295 -15.74 19.13 2.47
C ALA A 295 -14.90 20.41 2.62
N CYS A 296 -13.98 20.66 1.70
CA CYS A 296 -13.18 21.89 1.66
C CYS A 296 -14.05 23.15 1.53
N VAL A 297 -15.01 23.15 0.60
CA VAL A 297 -15.95 24.27 0.39
C VAL A 297 -16.82 24.48 1.64
N TYR A 298 -17.28 23.37 2.27
CA TYR A 298 -18.05 23.46 3.50
C TYR A 298 -17.25 24.10 4.65
N VAL A 299 -16.04 23.60 4.94
CA VAL A 299 -15.17 24.11 6.01
C VAL A 299 -14.81 25.56 5.72
N TRP A 300 -14.38 25.88 4.50
CA TRP A 300 -14.03 27.23 4.07
C TRP A 300 -15.22 28.19 4.16
N GLY A 301 -16.40 27.78 3.66
CA GLY A 301 -17.62 28.60 3.72
C GLY A 301 -18.08 28.90 5.13
N ARG A 302 -17.91 27.95 6.07
CA ARG A 302 -18.17 28.18 7.50
C ARG A 302 -17.23 29.23 8.10
N ARG A 303 -15.99 29.29 7.63
CA ARG A 303 -14.94 30.19 8.14
C ARG A 303 -14.88 31.51 7.38
N ARG A 304 -15.38 31.58 6.13
CA ARG A 304 -15.33 32.79 5.31
C ARG A 304 -15.92 34.03 5.98
N ARG A 305 -16.93 33.84 6.85
CA ARG A 305 -17.55 34.93 7.61
C ARG A 305 -16.75 35.35 8.84
N ALA A 306 -15.76 34.55 9.24
CA ALA A 306 -14.85 34.89 10.30
C ALA A 306 -13.67 35.69 9.73
N SER A 307 -13.24 36.73 10.46
CA SER A 307 -12.05 37.49 10.07
C SER A 307 -10.84 36.57 9.94
N GLY A 308 -10.18 36.58 8.79
CA GLY A 308 -8.93 35.86 8.55
C GLY A 308 -9.08 34.45 7.95
N ALA A 309 -10.20 34.10 7.32
CA ALA A 309 -10.26 32.95 6.42
C ALA A 309 -9.24 33.09 5.27
N LEU A 310 -8.73 31.95 4.74
CA LEU A 310 -7.94 32.00 3.51
C LEU A 310 -8.76 32.60 2.39
N ASP A 311 -8.18 33.53 1.66
CA ASP A 311 -8.78 34.05 0.44
C ASP A 311 -8.73 32.99 -0.68
N LEU A 312 -9.62 33.11 -1.65
CA LEU A 312 -9.71 32.15 -2.75
C LEU A 312 -8.40 32.11 -3.56
N ARG A 313 -7.73 33.24 -3.70
CA ARG A 313 -6.45 33.34 -4.42
C ARG A 313 -5.37 32.47 -3.76
N THR A 314 -5.25 32.51 -2.44
CA THR A 314 -4.29 31.68 -1.68
C THR A 314 -4.61 30.19 -1.84
N VAL A 315 -5.88 29.81 -1.83
CA VAL A 315 -6.30 28.40 -2.03
C VAL A 315 -5.96 27.95 -3.45
N VAL A 316 -6.30 28.76 -4.46
CA VAL A 316 -6.00 28.45 -5.87
C VAL A 316 -4.49 28.34 -6.11
N LEU A 317 -3.69 29.26 -5.58
CA LEU A 317 -2.23 29.18 -5.66
C LEU A 317 -1.69 27.91 -4.97
N GLY A 318 -2.30 27.50 -3.86
CA GLY A 318 -1.97 26.25 -3.19
C GLY A 318 -2.25 25.02 -4.05
N VAL A 319 -3.39 24.98 -4.71
CA VAL A 319 -3.76 23.88 -5.64
C VAL A 319 -2.82 23.84 -6.84
N ILE A 320 -2.53 24.99 -7.46
CA ILE A 320 -1.58 25.08 -8.58
C ILE A 320 -0.19 24.58 -8.11
N GLY A 321 0.25 25.03 -6.95
CA GLY A 321 1.51 24.57 -6.37
C GLY A 321 1.54 23.07 -6.12
N ALA A 322 0.43 22.47 -5.67
CA ALA A 322 0.32 21.03 -5.50
C ALA A 322 0.47 20.26 -6.83
N VAL A 323 -0.18 20.77 -7.89
CA VAL A 323 -0.02 20.19 -9.25
C VAL A 323 1.45 20.26 -9.68
N VAL A 324 2.10 21.41 -9.53
CA VAL A 324 3.52 21.59 -9.89
C VAL A 324 4.43 20.62 -9.11
N LEU A 325 4.21 20.46 -7.80
CA LEU A 325 4.99 19.53 -6.98
C LEU A 325 4.73 18.06 -7.32
N SER A 326 3.61 17.75 -7.96
CA SER A 326 3.25 16.40 -8.40
C SER A 326 3.74 16.07 -9.82
N LEU A 327 4.22 17.04 -10.60
CA LEU A 327 4.68 16.83 -11.97
C LEU A 327 5.74 15.73 -12.14
N PRO A 328 6.75 15.59 -11.24
CA PRO A 328 7.75 14.53 -11.36
C PRO A 328 7.16 13.12 -11.35
N PHE A 329 5.96 12.94 -10.83
CA PHE A 329 5.27 11.65 -10.68
C PHE A 329 4.07 11.49 -11.61
N LEU A 330 3.82 12.45 -12.49
CA LEU A 330 2.58 12.47 -13.29
C LEU A 330 2.46 11.27 -14.22
N GLY A 331 3.58 10.85 -14.85
CA GLY A 331 3.62 9.68 -15.71
C GLY A 331 3.21 8.41 -14.97
N ASP A 332 3.79 8.21 -13.79
CA ASP A 332 3.51 7.06 -12.94
C ASP A 332 2.08 7.05 -12.42
N TYR A 333 1.55 8.23 -12.06
CA TYR A 333 0.16 8.35 -11.60
C TYR A 333 -0.85 8.05 -12.71
N LEU A 334 -0.56 8.44 -13.94
CA LEU A 334 -1.40 8.10 -15.09
C LEU A 334 -1.33 6.62 -15.42
N GLY A 335 -0.14 6.02 -15.39
CA GLY A 335 0.06 4.58 -15.59
C GLY A 335 -0.69 3.73 -14.57
N LEU A 336 -0.63 4.11 -13.27
CA LEU A 336 -1.42 3.46 -12.20
C LEU A 336 -2.93 3.60 -12.45
N GLY A 337 -3.39 4.76 -12.89
CA GLY A 337 -4.79 5.01 -13.19
C GLY A 337 -5.31 4.14 -14.34
N VAL A 338 -4.52 3.97 -15.38
CA VAL A 338 -4.83 3.07 -16.50
C VAL A 338 -4.85 1.62 -16.04
N ALA A 339 -3.84 1.16 -15.33
CA ALA A 339 -3.78 -0.20 -14.80
C ALA A 339 -4.95 -0.55 -13.85
N GLU A 340 -5.40 0.41 -13.03
CA GLU A 340 -6.60 0.22 -12.20
C GLU A 340 -7.90 0.24 -13.03
N ALA A 341 -7.96 0.97 -14.14
CA ALA A 341 -9.12 1.01 -15.03
C ALA A 341 -9.25 -0.25 -15.90
N ASP A 342 -8.12 -0.82 -16.34
CA ASP A 342 -8.09 -2.01 -17.21
C ASP A 342 -8.41 -3.32 -16.48
N GLY A 343 -8.74 -3.28 -15.21
CA GLY A 343 -9.27 -4.44 -14.51
C GLY A 343 -8.25 -5.47 -14.06
N THR A 344 -6.96 -5.21 -14.19
CA THR A 344 -5.91 -6.20 -13.95
C THR A 344 -5.63 -6.52 -12.47
N GLY A 345 -6.38 -5.97 -11.51
CA GLY A 345 -6.09 -6.14 -10.09
C GLY A 345 -7.28 -6.04 -9.13
N GLY A 346 -8.50 -6.08 -9.61
CA GLY A 346 -9.67 -5.83 -8.76
C GLY A 346 -10.29 -7.10 -8.19
N TYR A 347 -10.26 -7.22 -6.86
CA TYR A 347 -11.18 -8.11 -6.17
C TYR A 347 -12.58 -7.50 -6.22
N GLU A 348 -13.59 -8.31 -6.50
CA GLU A 348 -14.98 -7.90 -6.32
C GLU A 348 -15.25 -7.80 -4.81
N LEU A 349 -15.30 -6.58 -4.30
CA LEU A 349 -15.71 -6.33 -2.94
C LEU A 349 -17.16 -5.85 -2.92
N PRO A 350 -17.99 -6.38 -2.02
CA PRO A 350 -19.34 -5.89 -1.85
C PRO A 350 -19.34 -4.42 -1.42
N PHE A 351 -20.33 -3.67 -1.89
CA PHE A 351 -20.45 -2.25 -1.53
C PHE A 351 -20.76 -2.12 -0.04
N PRO A 352 -20.00 -1.31 0.73
CA PRO A 352 -20.20 -1.19 2.16
C PRO A 352 -21.60 -0.63 2.47
N SER A 353 -22.30 -1.27 3.39
CA SER A 353 -23.61 -0.80 3.83
C SER A 353 -23.49 0.55 4.55
N PRO A 354 -24.58 1.35 4.62
CA PRO A 354 -24.61 2.56 5.45
C PRO A 354 -24.27 2.28 6.91
N ALA A 355 -24.66 1.12 7.42
CA ALA A 355 -24.37 0.71 8.79
C ALA A 355 -22.85 0.43 8.97
N ALA A 356 -22.19 -0.20 7.99
CA ALA A 356 -20.74 -0.37 7.99
C ALA A 356 -19.99 0.98 7.97
N LEU A 357 -20.47 1.94 7.16
CA LEU A 357 -19.87 3.26 7.06
C LEU A 357 -19.93 4.09 8.34
N VAL A 358 -20.93 3.88 9.17
CA VAL A 358 -21.07 4.54 10.48
C VAL A 358 -20.61 3.67 11.65
N GLY A 359 -20.06 2.47 11.39
CA GLY A 359 -19.52 1.59 12.41
C GLY A 359 -20.56 0.73 13.14
N LEU A 360 -21.75 0.58 12.60
CA LEU A 360 -22.83 -0.22 13.19
C LEU A 360 -22.87 -1.67 12.70
N GLN A 361 -22.19 -1.98 11.61
CA GLN A 361 -22.16 -3.30 11.00
C GLN A 361 -20.82 -4.00 11.21
N ARG A 362 -20.86 -5.30 11.47
CA ARG A 362 -19.69 -6.10 11.84
C ARG A 362 -18.88 -6.62 10.64
N THR A 363 -19.54 -6.84 9.50
CA THR A 363 -18.89 -7.43 8.32
C THR A 363 -19.09 -6.54 7.11
N VAL A 364 -18.14 -6.59 6.17
CA VAL A 364 -18.22 -5.91 4.88
C VAL A 364 -19.17 -6.65 3.93
N ASP A 365 -19.50 -7.91 4.25
CA ASP A 365 -20.22 -8.83 3.37
C ASP A 365 -21.73 -8.62 3.30
N ASP A 366 -22.31 -7.85 4.24
CA ASP A 366 -23.74 -7.53 4.20
C ASP A 366 -24.01 -6.40 3.21
N VAL A 367 -24.34 -6.77 2.01
CA VAL A 367 -24.62 -5.84 0.91
C VAL A 367 -26.04 -5.30 1.04
N ILE A 368 -26.18 -4.04 1.42
CA ILE A 368 -27.41 -3.31 1.15
C ILE A 368 -27.38 -2.86 -0.32
N SER A 369 -28.46 -3.14 -1.04
CA SER A 369 -28.65 -2.71 -2.43
C SER A 369 -28.25 -1.23 -2.60
N PRO A 370 -27.57 -0.85 -3.69
CA PRO A 370 -27.22 0.52 -4.01
C PRO A 370 -28.39 1.52 -3.91
N TRP A 371 -29.61 1.03 -4.12
CA TRP A 371 -30.85 1.80 -3.97
C TRP A 371 -31.15 2.17 -2.53
N ALA A 372 -30.93 1.26 -1.58
CA ALA A 372 -31.12 1.56 -0.15
C ALA A 372 -30.14 2.65 0.31
N TRP A 373 -28.91 2.66 -0.22
CA TRP A 373 -27.94 3.72 0.02
C TRP A 373 -28.41 5.08 -0.50
N THR A 374 -28.92 5.10 -1.73
CA THR A 374 -29.51 6.32 -2.31
C THR A 374 -30.68 6.83 -1.49
N VAL A 375 -31.57 5.93 -1.01
CA VAL A 375 -32.70 6.29 -0.14
C VAL A 375 -32.19 6.88 1.18
N VAL A 376 -31.19 6.29 1.82
CA VAL A 376 -30.62 6.82 3.08
C VAL A 376 -30.05 8.22 2.87
N VAL A 377 -29.30 8.45 1.78
CA VAL A 377 -28.75 9.77 1.43
C VAL A 377 -29.88 10.77 1.19
N LEU A 378 -30.92 10.39 0.45
CA LEU A 378 -32.08 11.23 0.19
C LEU A 378 -32.89 11.53 1.44
N VAL A 379 -33.07 10.54 2.33
CA VAL A 379 -33.77 10.73 3.63
C VAL A 379 -32.98 11.67 4.53
N VAL A 380 -31.67 11.48 4.65
CA VAL A 380 -30.79 12.38 5.42
C VAL A 380 -30.77 13.78 4.81
N ALA A 381 -30.66 13.90 3.49
CA ALA A 381 -30.75 15.16 2.79
C ALA A 381 -32.11 15.83 2.98
N GLY A 382 -33.23 15.08 2.81
CA GLY A 382 -34.59 15.53 3.03
C GLY A 382 -34.84 15.98 4.47
N TYR A 383 -34.35 15.24 5.47
CA TYR A 383 -34.44 15.61 6.87
C TYR A 383 -33.67 16.89 7.20
N VAL A 384 -32.47 17.03 6.64
CA VAL A 384 -31.65 18.24 6.79
C VAL A 384 -32.35 19.44 6.13
N LEU A 385 -32.98 19.22 4.95
CA LEU A 385 -33.81 20.19 4.26
C LEU A 385 -35.00 20.65 5.11
N TYR A 386 -35.78 19.70 5.59
CA TYR A 386 -36.97 19.95 6.38
C TYR A 386 -36.68 20.76 7.66
N LYS A 387 -35.58 20.49 8.33
CA LYS A 387 -35.17 21.19 9.55
C LYS A 387 -34.60 22.60 9.33
N ARG A 388 -34.45 23.07 8.09
CA ARG A 388 -33.86 24.39 7.81
C ARG A 388 -34.66 25.24 6.86
N LYS A 389 -35.14 26.37 7.38
CA LYS A 389 -35.74 27.46 6.58
C LYS A 389 -34.74 28.24 5.73
N HIS A 390 -33.40 28.06 5.91
CA HIS A 390 -32.37 28.71 5.13
C HIS A 390 -31.24 27.75 4.82
N PRO A 391 -30.95 27.46 3.53
CA PRO A 391 -29.82 26.67 3.10
C PRO A 391 -28.52 27.44 3.33
N GLY A 392 -27.70 26.96 4.25
CA GLY A 392 -26.33 27.46 4.45
C GLY A 392 -25.33 26.57 3.65
N PRO A 393 -24.01 26.82 3.74
CA PRO A 393 -22.96 26.06 3.04
C PRO A 393 -22.94 24.55 3.32
N TRP A 394 -23.82 24.04 4.17
CA TRP A 394 -24.19 22.66 4.34
C TRP A 394 -24.56 21.94 3.07
N TRP A 395 -25.19 22.63 2.16
CA TRP A 395 -25.62 22.09 0.88
C TRP A 395 -24.46 21.61 0.05
N ALA A 396 -23.33 22.32 0.08
CA ALA A 396 -22.16 21.90 -0.65
C ALA A 396 -21.62 20.54 -0.15
N ALA A 397 -21.61 20.30 1.19
CA ALA A 397 -21.14 19.04 1.74
C ALA A 397 -22.16 17.91 1.51
N VAL A 398 -23.47 18.17 1.65
CA VAL A 398 -24.51 17.17 1.35
C VAL A 398 -24.60 16.90 -0.14
N ALA A 399 -24.53 17.91 -0.99
CA ALA A 399 -24.51 17.76 -2.43
C ALA A 399 -23.24 17.04 -2.92
N ALA A 400 -22.09 17.34 -2.33
CA ALA A 400 -20.83 16.63 -2.63
C ALA A 400 -20.87 15.18 -2.15
N GLY A 401 -21.43 14.91 -0.97
CA GLY A 401 -21.64 13.55 -0.48
C GLY A 401 -22.62 12.76 -1.34
N ALA A 402 -23.73 13.40 -1.75
CA ALA A 402 -24.70 12.80 -2.68
C ALA A 402 -24.10 12.58 -4.07
N ALA A 403 -23.33 13.54 -4.59
CA ALA A 403 -22.64 13.41 -5.86
C ALA A 403 -21.56 12.31 -5.82
N ALA A 404 -20.81 12.20 -4.74
CA ALA A 404 -19.83 11.13 -4.55
C ALA A 404 -20.52 9.76 -4.44
N ALA A 405 -21.64 9.66 -3.72
CA ALA A 405 -22.44 8.44 -3.64
C ALA A 405 -23.07 8.08 -5.00
N ASN A 406 -23.58 9.08 -5.75
CA ASN A 406 -24.11 8.85 -7.08
C ASN A 406 -23.01 8.51 -8.09
N LEU A 407 -21.85 9.14 -8.01
CA LEU A 407 -20.70 8.78 -8.84
C LEU A 407 -20.24 7.36 -8.54
N ALA A 408 -20.13 7.00 -7.25
CA ALA A 408 -19.80 5.64 -6.84
C ALA A 408 -20.84 4.62 -7.32
N LEU A 409 -22.13 4.99 -7.28
CA LEU A 409 -23.22 4.16 -7.80
C LEU A 409 -23.14 4.00 -9.32
N LEU A 410 -22.92 5.09 -10.06
CA LEU A 410 -22.77 5.06 -11.51
C LEU A 410 -21.58 4.21 -11.94
N VAL A 411 -20.48 4.35 -11.22
CA VAL A 411 -19.25 3.58 -11.42
C VAL A 411 -19.51 2.09 -11.17
N HIS A 412 -20.26 1.75 -10.13
CA HIS A 412 -20.62 0.36 -9.82
C HIS A 412 -21.60 -0.24 -10.85
N VAL A 413 -22.60 0.52 -11.27
CA VAL A 413 -23.60 0.08 -12.26
C VAL A 413 -23.00 -0.09 -13.67
N TYR A 414 -22.00 0.71 -14.02
CA TYR A 414 -21.33 0.66 -15.34
C TYR A 414 -20.08 -0.22 -15.35
N GLY A 415 -19.86 -1.05 -14.33
CA GLY A 415 -18.81 -2.08 -14.33
C GLY A 415 -17.39 -1.58 -14.03
N LEU A 416 -17.24 -0.35 -13.54
CA LEU A 416 -15.96 0.06 -12.96
C LEU A 416 -15.75 -0.72 -11.66
N GLN A 417 -14.56 -1.21 -11.43
CA GLN A 417 -14.23 -2.18 -10.38
C GLN A 417 -14.76 -1.79 -9.01
N SER A 418 -15.46 -2.71 -8.36
CA SER A 418 -16.03 -2.55 -7.02
C SER A 418 -14.98 -2.19 -5.95
N TYR A 419 -13.75 -2.70 -6.09
CA TYR A 419 -12.62 -2.39 -5.22
C TYR A 419 -12.23 -0.91 -5.22
N SER A 420 -12.12 -0.29 -6.40
CA SER A 420 -11.78 1.14 -6.53
C SER A 420 -12.89 2.02 -5.96
N VAL A 421 -14.15 1.66 -6.21
CA VAL A 421 -15.31 2.36 -5.65
C VAL A 421 -15.29 2.28 -4.12
N HIS A 422 -14.99 1.10 -3.56
CA HIS A 422 -14.89 0.92 -2.12
C HIS A 422 -13.83 1.84 -1.49
N LYS A 423 -12.67 1.98 -2.13
CA LYS A 423 -11.61 2.91 -1.70
C LYS A 423 -12.09 4.36 -1.69
N TYR A 424 -12.77 4.79 -2.77
CA TYR A 424 -13.24 6.17 -2.92
C TYR A 424 -14.31 6.52 -1.90
N VAL A 425 -15.24 5.60 -1.66
CA VAL A 425 -16.28 5.76 -0.63
C VAL A 425 -15.66 5.80 0.76
N ALA A 426 -14.69 4.93 1.04
CA ALA A 426 -14.00 4.91 2.33
C ALA A 426 -13.36 6.28 2.65
N LEU A 427 -12.65 6.88 1.69
CA LEU A 427 -12.06 8.20 1.88
C LEU A 427 -13.11 9.30 2.04
N ALA A 428 -14.16 9.27 1.20
CA ALA A 428 -15.26 10.23 1.30
C ALA A 428 -15.94 10.17 2.69
N VAL A 429 -16.15 8.96 3.21
CA VAL A 429 -16.73 8.74 4.54
C VAL A 429 -15.85 9.35 5.63
N VAL A 430 -14.56 9.06 5.61
CA VAL A 430 -13.61 9.54 6.62
C VAL A 430 -13.50 11.07 6.66
N VAL A 431 -13.64 11.73 5.51
CA VAL A 431 -13.54 13.19 5.41
C VAL A 431 -14.88 13.90 5.61
N VAL A 432 -15.98 13.34 5.08
CA VAL A 432 -17.29 14.01 5.05
C VAL A 432 -18.16 13.66 6.25
N VAL A 433 -18.29 12.38 6.60
CA VAL A 433 -19.23 11.92 7.64
C VAL A 433 -18.93 12.51 9.02
N PRO A 434 -17.66 12.63 9.47
CA PRO A 434 -17.38 13.28 10.75
C PRO A 434 -17.87 14.73 10.81
N LEU A 435 -17.74 15.49 9.72
CA LEU A 435 -18.23 16.86 9.63
C LEU A 435 -19.75 16.94 9.71
N LEU A 436 -20.44 16.01 9.05
CA LEU A 436 -21.89 15.90 9.07
C LEU A 436 -22.41 15.55 10.46
N LEU A 437 -21.81 14.52 11.10
CA LEU A 437 -22.20 14.08 12.45
C LEU A 437 -21.89 15.15 13.49
N ALA A 438 -20.72 15.79 13.43
CA ALA A 438 -20.40 16.90 14.31
C ALA A 438 -21.46 18.01 14.26
N ARG A 439 -21.95 18.30 13.06
CA ARG A 439 -23.00 19.30 12.89
C ARG A 439 -24.36 18.80 13.34
N ALA A 440 -24.73 17.57 13.06
CA ALA A 440 -25.98 16.97 13.50
C ALA A 440 -26.07 16.98 15.03
N VAL A 441 -25.05 16.52 15.72
CA VAL A 441 -24.95 16.54 17.20
C VAL A 441 -25.05 17.97 17.74
N GLY A 442 -24.37 18.93 17.08
CA GLY A 442 -24.47 20.34 17.45
C GLY A 442 -25.91 20.93 17.31
N LEU A 443 -26.75 20.33 16.45
CA LEU A 443 -28.15 20.73 16.28
C LEU A 443 -29.11 20.00 17.26
N LEU A 444 -28.86 18.73 17.54
CA LEU A 444 -29.65 17.87 18.39
C LEU A 444 -29.39 18.08 19.89
N SER A 445 -28.46 18.91 20.20
CA SER A 445 -27.90 19.10 21.54
C SER A 445 -28.84 19.59 22.64
N ALA A 446 -30.10 19.92 22.34
CA ALA A 446 -31.12 20.21 23.32
C ALA A 446 -31.80 18.94 23.90
N VAL A 447 -31.64 17.78 23.25
CA VAL A 447 -32.40 16.57 23.54
C VAL A 447 -31.58 15.42 24.10
N THR A 448 -30.25 15.35 23.75
CA THR A 448 -29.39 14.21 24.15
C THR A 448 -28.51 14.57 25.33
N ARG A 449 -28.60 13.77 26.37
CA ARG A 449 -27.69 13.85 27.52
C ARG A 449 -26.30 13.33 27.08
N LEU A 450 -25.27 13.95 27.62
CA LEU A 450 -23.87 13.56 27.33
C LEU A 450 -23.65 12.05 27.58
N ALA A 451 -24.30 11.48 28.59
CA ALA A 451 -24.22 10.06 28.91
C ALA A 451 -24.71 9.14 27.78
N ASP A 452 -25.78 9.52 27.08
CA ASP A 452 -26.34 8.72 25.99
C ASP A 452 -25.38 8.72 24.76
N ALA A 453 -24.80 9.87 24.47
CA ALA A 453 -23.79 9.99 23.39
C ALA A 453 -22.49 9.20 23.72
N VAL A 454 -22.03 9.26 24.96
CA VAL A 454 -20.87 8.49 25.45
C VAL A 454 -21.16 6.99 25.39
N ALA A 455 -22.32 6.55 25.86
CA ALA A 455 -22.69 5.13 25.84
C ALA A 455 -22.73 4.57 24.41
N VAL A 456 -23.30 5.33 23.47
CA VAL A 456 -23.36 4.92 22.05
C VAL A 456 -21.95 4.83 21.45
N VAL A 457 -21.09 5.82 21.69
CA VAL A 457 -19.73 5.82 21.11
C VAL A 457 -18.84 4.75 21.73
N VAL A 458 -18.95 4.53 23.05
CA VAL A 458 -18.21 3.45 23.72
C VAL A 458 -18.69 2.09 23.23
N ALA A 459 -20.00 1.90 23.07
CA ALA A 459 -20.55 0.65 22.54
C ALA A 459 -20.11 0.41 21.08
N LEU A 460 -20.13 1.44 20.23
CA LEU A 460 -19.66 1.36 18.85
C LEU A 460 -18.16 1.13 18.76
N GLY A 461 -17.37 1.83 19.56
CA GLY A 461 -15.92 1.66 19.62
C GLY A 461 -15.53 0.27 20.13
N ALA A 462 -16.20 -0.24 21.16
CA ALA A 462 -16.00 -1.58 21.69
C ALA A 462 -16.42 -2.66 20.68
N ALA A 463 -17.55 -2.46 19.99
CA ALA A 463 -18.00 -3.38 18.95
C ALA A 463 -17.02 -3.42 17.77
N ASN A 464 -16.52 -2.27 17.32
CA ASN A 464 -15.54 -2.18 16.24
C ASN A 464 -14.19 -2.78 16.64
N ALA A 465 -13.71 -2.50 17.85
CA ALA A 465 -12.49 -3.12 18.37
C ALA A 465 -12.62 -4.65 18.47
N TRP A 466 -13.78 -5.15 18.92
CA TRP A 466 -14.06 -6.58 18.97
C TRP A 466 -14.05 -7.22 17.58
N VAL A 467 -14.70 -6.58 16.59
CA VAL A 467 -14.72 -7.07 15.20
C VAL A 467 -13.31 -7.08 14.62
N ALA A 468 -12.56 -6.01 14.80
CA ALA A 468 -11.18 -5.95 14.37
C ALA A 468 -10.35 -7.08 15.00
N ALA A 469 -10.51 -7.31 16.30
CA ALA A 469 -9.79 -8.37 17.02
C ALA A 469 -10.15 -9.80 16.55
N THR A 470 -11.39 -10.02 16.12
CA THR A 470 -11.87 -11.37 15.75
C THR A 470 -11.78 -11.67 14.26
N GLN A 471 -11.64 -10.65 13.43
CA GLN A 471 -11.58 -10.81 11.96
C GLN A 471 -10.19 -10.58 11.37
N VAL A 472 -9.21 -10.24 12.19
CA VAL A 472 -7.84 -10.10 11.71
C VAL A 472 -7.23 -11.51 11.56
N PRO A 473 -7.06 -12.01 10.36
CA PRO A 473 -6.26 -13.21 10.17
C PRO A 473 -4.82 -12.85 10.49
N VAL A 474 -4.28 -13.46 11.53
CA VAL A 474 -2.82 -13.49 11.73
C VAL A 474 -2.26 -14.36 10.63
N VAL A 475 -1.34 -13.83 9.92
CA VAL A 475 -1.07 -14.34 8.64
C VAL A 475 0.35 -14.78 8.45
N VAL A 476 1.27 -14.13 9.11
CA VAL A 476 2.66 -14.55 9.13
C VAL A 476 2.93 -15.04 10.53
N PRO A 477 3.27 -16.32 10.69
CA PRO A 477 3.63 -16.85 11.99
C PRO A 477 4.77 -16.04 12.61
N ASP A 478 4.75 -15.85 13.93
CA ASP A 478 5.88 -15.28 14.67
C ASP A 478 7.18 -16.06 14.39
N ASP A 479 7.05 -17.33 14.04
CA ASP A 479 8.10 -18.24 13.60
C ASP A 479 8.92 -17.73 12.41
N LEU A 480 8.29 -17.03 11.46
CA LEU A 480 9.03 -16.44 10.34
C LEU A 480 9.96 -15.33 10.81
N TRP A 481 9.48 -14.48 11.72
CA TRP A 481 10.29 -13.41 12.28
C TRP A 481 11.45 -13.94 13.11
N ALA A 482 11.29 -15.11 13.74
CA ALA A 482 12.36 -15.78 14.49
C ALA A 482 13.48 -16.28 13.58
N LEU A 483 13.24 -16.44 12.27
CA LEU A 483 14.26 -16.82 11.30
C LEU A 483 15.14 -15.64 10.87
N ALA A 484 14.71 -14.40 11.08
CA ALA A 484 15.55 -13.24 10.84
C ALA A 484 16.74 -13.26 11.82
N GLY A 485 17.96 -13.44 11.29
CA GLY A 485 19.16 -13.60 12.08
C GLY A 485 19.46 -15.06 12.53
N ASP A 486 18.67 -16.05 12.10
CA ASP A 486 19.05 -17.46 12.29
C ASP A 486 20.25 -17.79 11.39
N ARG A 487 21.38 -18.14 12.01
CA ARG A 487 22.63 -18.41 11.29
C ARG A 487 22.52 -19.56 10.28
N ARG A 488 21.65 -20.55 10.53
CA ARG A 488 21.44 -21.66 9.61
C ARG A 488 20.85 -21.18 8.29
N VAL A 489 19.95 -20.21 8.38
CA VAL A 489 19.32 -19.58 7.20
C VAL A 489 20.29 -18.59 6.55
N GLU A 490 20.92 -17.69 7.33
CA GLU A 490 21.81 -16.64 6.79
C GLU A 490 23.07 -17.19 6.11
N GLN A 491 23.54 -18.39 6.48
CA GLN A 491 24.70 -19.03 5.86
C GLN A 491 24.41 -19.57 4.45
N VAL A 492 23.15 -19.63 4.04
CA VAL A 492 22.77 -20.07 2.70
C VAL A 492 22.91 -18.89 1.74
N PRO A 493 23.82 -18.94 0.77
CA PRO A 493 24.08 -17.81 -0.12
C PRO A 493 22.89 -17.50 -1.06
N VAL A 494 22.19 -18.56 -1.50
CA VAL A 494 21.00 -18.45 -2.36
C VAL A 494 19.85 -19.22 -1.72
N LEU A 495 18.85 -18.53 -1.26
CA LEU A 495 17.68 -19.12 -0.60
C LEU A 495 16.44 -19.01 -1.48
N ASN A 496 15.84 -20.14 -1.81
CA ASN A 496 14.51 -20.17 -2.41
C ASN A 496 13.46 -20.11 -1.31
N VAL A 497 12.49 -19.21 -1.45
CA VAL A 497 11.32 -19.16 -0.57
C VAL A 497 10.18 -19.88 -1.27
N HIS A 498 9.87 -21.08 -0.78
CA HIS A 498 8.90 -21.99 -1.35
C HIS A 498 7.90 -22.41 -0.26
N VAL A 499 7.04 -21.49 0.14
CA VAL A 499 6.02 -21.69 1.18
C VAL A 499 4.64 -21.78 0.57
N SER A 500 3.74 -22.54 1.20
CA SER A 500 2.40 -22.83 0.67
C SER A 500 1.52 -21.60 0.47
N ASN A 501 1.82 -20.51 1.17
CA ASN A 501 1.07 -19.28 1.09
C ASN A 501 1.82 -18.23 0.24
N ALA A 502 1.31 -18.00 -0.95
CA ALA A 502 1.90 -17.05 -1.89
C ALA A 502 1.93 -15.59 -1.40
N TYR A 503 1.22 -15.24 -0.33
CA TYR A 503 1.35 -13.93 0.34
C TYR A 503 2.46 -13.91 1.38
N GLU A 504 2.79 -15.06 1.96
CA GLU A 504 3.84 -15.21 2.96
C GLU A 504 5.24 -15.16 2.35
N ALA A 505 5.41 -15.74 1.16
CA ALA A 505 6.67 -15.76 0.45
C ALA A 505 7.30 -14.36 0.22
N PRO A 506 6.56 -13.34 -0.23
CA PRO A 506 7.06 -11.97 -0.30
C PRO A 506 7.49 -11.39 1.05
N VAL A 507 6.83 -11.80 2.13
CA VAL A 507 7.20 -11.37 3.49
C VAL A 507 8.53 -11.97 3.88
N ALA A 508 8.69 -13.29 3.69
CA ALA A 508 9.94 -13.97 3.94
C ALA A 508 11.10 -13.31 3.17
N ALA A 509 10.88 -12.96 1.91
CA ALA A 509 11.88 -12.28 1.10
C ALA A 509 12.30 -10.91 1.64
N THR A 510 11.42 -10.20 2.36
CA THR A 510 11.74 -8.89 2.95
C THR A 510 12.29 -8.96 4.38
N VAL A 511 12.10 -10.08 5.07
CA VAL A 511 12.52 -10.29 6.46
C VAL A 511 13.89 -10.96 6.55
N LEU A 512 14.17 -11.91 5.64
CA LEU A 512 15.39 -12.70 5.67
C LEU A 512 16.60 -11.93 5.11
N GLY A 513 17.77 -12.16 5.68
CA GLY A 513 19.00 -11.41 5.42
C GLY A 513 19.95 -12.01 4.38
N ASN A 514 19.54 -13.05 3.62
CA ASN A 514 20.39 -13.75 2.67
C ASN A 514 20.92 -12.87 1.53
N GLU A 515 22.08 -13.22 0.96
CA GLU A 515 22.68 -12.49 -0.17
C GLU A 515 21.78 -12.52 -1.41
N ARG A 516 21.16 -13.67 -1.66
CA ARG A 516 20.16 -13.85 -2.72
C ARG A 516 18.93 -14.57 -2.18
N ILE A 517 17.76 -14.04 -2.54
CA ILE A 517 16.48 -14.63 -2.20
C ILE A 517 15.63 -14.72 -3.46
N VAL A 518 15.13 -15.90 -3.75
CA VAL A 518 14.27 -16.19 -4.89
C VAL A 518 12.90 -16.62 -4.40
N VAL A 519 11.85 -15.91 -4.75
CA VAL A 519 10.48 -16.28 -4.44
C VAL A 519 9.93 -17.15 -5.56
N THR A 520 9.77 -18.43 -5.29
CA THR A 520 9.36 -19.41 -6.29
C THR A 520 7.85 -19.43 -6.55
N GLN A 521 7.04 -18.89 -5.62
CA GLN A 521 5.59 -18.78 -5.79
C GLN A 521 5.09 -17.37 -5.45
N LEU A 522 4.37 -16.77 -6.40
CA LEU A 522 3.78 -15.45 -6.28
C LEU A 522 2.36 -15.45 -6.81
N THR A 523 1.47 -14.68 -6.18
CA THR A 523 0.09 -14.50 -6.66
C THR A 523 -0.04 -13.43 -7.75
N TYR A 524 0.91 -12.51 -7.83
CA TYR A 524 0.83 -11.32 -8.69
C TYR A 524 1.96 -11.19 -9.72
N ALA A 525 2.90 -12.12 -9.69
CA ALA A 525 3.96 -12.21 -10.69
C ALA A 525 4.18 -13.69 -11.05
N PRO A 526 4.81 -13.98 -12.20
CA PRO A 526 5.17 -15.34 -12.55
C PRO A 526 6.08 -15.96 -11.50
N SER A 527 5.85 -17.24 -11.17
CA SER A 527 6.76 -18.03 -10.35
C SER A 527 8.09 -18.18 -11.06
N HIS A 528 9.18 -18.18 -10.31
CA HIS A 528 10.52 -18.33 -10.86
C HIS A 528 11.04 -19.75 -10.57
N PRO A 529 11.78 -20.37 -11.49
CA PRO A 529 12.50 -21.61 -11.16
C PRO A 529 13.44 -21.40 -9.97
N PRO A 530 13.57 -22.40 -9.09
CA PRO A 530 14.51 -22.28 -7.99
C PRO A 530 15.96 -22.10 -8.49
N VAL A 531 16.71 -21.27 -7.78
CA VAL A 531 18.14 -21.03 -8.04
C VAL A 531 18.94 -21.62 -6.88
N GLY A 532 20.03 -22.35 -7.17
CA GLY A 532 20.75 -23.09 -6.14
C GLY A 532 19.94 -24.29 -5.64
N ASP A 533 20.30 -24.83 -4.49
CA ASP A 533 19.81 -26.11 -3.97
C ASP A 533 19.16 -26.00 -2.59
N TRP A 534 19.02 -24.81 -2.05
CA TRP A 534 18.40 -24.59 -0.74
C TRP A 534 17.07 -23.88 -0.81
N ALA A 535 16.09 -24.36 -0.04
CA ALA A 535 14.79 -23.73 0.08
C ALA A 535 14.29 -23.66 1.52
N LEU A 536 13.58 -22.58 1.83
CA LEU A 536 12.74 -22.47 3.00
C LEU A 536 11.34 -22.98 2.62
N ILE A 537 10.86 -23.97 3.34
CA ILE A 537 9.54 -24.58 3.14
C ILE A 537 8.76 -24.66 4.46
N HIS A 538 7.43 -24.82 4.37
CA HIS A 538 6.64 -25.27 5.51
C HIS A 538 6.93 -26.74 5.81
N ARG A 539 6.91 -27.10 7.09
CA ARG A 539 7.23 -28.46 7.56
C ARG A 539 6.39 -29.56 6.89
N ASP A 540 5.15 -29.29 6.58
CA ASP A 540 4.19 -30.24 6.01
C ASP A 540 4.01 -30.11 4.50
N TRP A 541 4.87 -29.36 3.82
CA TRP A 541 4.68 -29.07 2.41
C TRP A 541 5.88 -29.48 1.54
N TRP A 542 5.65 -30.46 0.64
CA TRP A 542 6.66 -31.19 -0.13
C TRP A 542 6.43 -31.10 -1.62
N ASP A 543 6.56 -29.93 -2.19
CA ASP A 543 6.34 -29.73 -3.64
C ASP A 543 7.63 -29.48 -4.45
N LEU A 544 8.75 -29.54 -3.78
CA LEU A 544 10.08 -29.55 -4.38
C LEU A 544 10.52 -30.97 -4.69
N GLY A 545 11.43 -31.16 -5.62
CA GLY A 545 11.99 -32.45 -6.00
C GLY A 545 12.55 -33.29 -4.83
N PRO A 546 13.40 -34.26 -5.07
CA PRO A 546 13.97 -35.09 -4.00
C PRO A 546 14.72 -34.21 -2.99
N LEU A 547 14.55 -34.51 -1.71
CA LEU A 547 15.19 -33.81 -0.61
C LEU A 547 16.45 -34.56 -0.19
N ASP A 548 17.61 -33.90 -0.25
CA ASP A 548 18.89 -34.45 0.15
C ASP A 548 19.19 -34.23 1.64
N GLU A 549 18.76 -33.10 2.17
CA GLU A 549 18.98 -32.70 3.55
C GLU A 549 17.78 -31.91 4.06
N VAL A 550 17.39 -32.14 5.31
CA VAL A 550 16.27 -31.45 5.97
C VAL A 550 16.75 -30.95 7.33
N ILE A 551 16.67 -29.65 7.56
CA ILE A 551 17.02 -28.99 8.81
C ILE A 551 15.76 -28.35 9.40
N ASP A 552 15.31 -28.86 10.53
CA ASP A 552 14.21 -28.26 11.29
C ASP A 552 14.65 -26.92 11.87
N LEU A 553 13.95 -25.84 11.50
CA LEU A 553 14.21 -24.49 12.00
C LEU A 553 13.36 -24.20 13.24
N ASN A 554 12.06 -24.42 13.13
CA ASN A 554 11.06 -24.24 14.20
C ASN A 554 9.83 -25.13 13.94
N GLU A 555 8.70 -24.88 14.61
CA GLU A 555 7.49 -25.70 14.46
C GLU A 555 6.86 -25.57 13.06
N THR A 556 7.07 -24.46 12.37
CA THR A 556 6.43 -24.13 11.08
C THR A 556 7.35 -24.38 9.89
N TYR A 557 8.66 -24.08 10.01
CA TYR A 557 9.58 -24.02 8.88
C TYR A 557 10.70 -25.03 8.94
N GLN A 558 11.10 -25.46 7.75
CA GLN A 558 12.29 -26.26 7.50
C GLN A 558 13.17 -25.58 6.43
N LEU A 559 14.47 -25.71 6.58
CA LEU A 559 15.45 -25.43 5.55
C LEU A 559 15.82 -26.75 4.90
N VAL A 560 15.61 -26.85 3.61
CA VAL A 560 15.84 -28.12 2.89
C VAL A 560 16.84 -27.91 1.76
N ARG A 561 17.69 -28.91 1.56
CA ARG A 561 18.46 -29.06 0.35
C ARG A 561 17.72 -30.00 -0.59
N PHE A 562 17.51 -29.55 -1.83
CA PHE A 562 16.72 -30.32 -2.80
C PHE A 562 17.42 -30.39 -4.16
N GLY A 563 17.16 -31.47 -4.90
CA GLY A 563 17.50 -31.62 -6.29
C GLY A 563 16.34 -31.24 -7.21
N LEU A 564 16.62 -30.88 -8.46
CA LEU A 564 15.57 -30.84 -9.48
C LEU A 564 15.22 -32.27 -9.91
N THR A 565 13.99 -32.44 -10.39
CA THR A 565 13.58 -33.73 -10.98
C THR A 565 14.46 -34.03 -12.21
N GLU A 566 15.12 -35.20 -12.20
CA GLU A 566 15.95 -35.63 -13.33
C GLU A 566 15.06 -36.14 -14.47
N VAL A 567 15.37 -35.71 -15.70
CA VAL A 567 14.69 -36.15 -16.91
C VAL A 567 15.63 -37.04 -17.71
N SER A 568 15.30 -38.32 -17.81
CA SER A 568 16.12 -39.29 -18.54
C SER A 568 16.16 -39.02 -20.04
N GLU A 569 17.30 -39.33 -20.68
CA GLU A 569 17.43 -39.18 -22.12
C GLU A 569 16.47 -40.08 -22.89
N GLY A 570 15.66 -39.49 -23.80
CA GLY A 570 14.68 -40.17 -24.61
C GLY A 570 13.40 -40.53 -23.86
N GLU A 571 13.27 -40.23 -22.60
CA GLU A 571 12.05 -40.40 -21.83
C GLU A 571 11.00 -39.37 -22.29
N ARG A 572 9.79 -39.85 -22.52
CA ARG A 572 8.65 -39.00 -22.85
C ARG A 572 7.79 -38.82 -21.60
N LEU A 573 7.93 -37.66 -20.96
CA LEU A 573 7.15 -37.29 -19.78
C LEU A 573 5.77 -36.77 -20.19
N VAL A 574 4.72 -37.30 -19.62
CA VAL A 574 3.34 -36.82 -19.81
C VAL A 574 3.01 -35.80 -18.75
N LEU A 575 2.64 -34.59 -19.15
CA LEU A 575 2.33 -33.45 -18.29
C LEU A 575 0.81 -33.30 -18.17
N ASP A 576 0.20 -34.11 -17.31
CA ASP A 576 -1.24 -34.08 -17.07
C ASP A 576 -1.59 -34.25 -15.59
N ALA A 577 -2.88 -34.20 -15.27
CA ALA A 577 -3.38 -34.33 -13.93
C ALA A 577 -3.17 -35.73 -13.30
N ALA A 578 -2.87 -36.73 -14.11
CA ALA A 578 -2.60 -38.10 -13.64
C ALA A 578 -1.15 -38.27 -13.17
N HIS A 579 -0.26 -37.34 -13.54
CA HIS A 579 1.15 -37.35 -13.26
C HIS A 579 1.58 -36.05 -12.53
N PRO A 580 1.08 -35.79 -11.32
CA PRO A 580 1.34 -34.53 -10.61
C PRO A 580 2.84 -34.33 -10.30
N GLU A 581 3.64 -35.40 -10.24
CA GLU A 581 5.09 -35.34 -10.08
C GLU A 581 5.80 -34.61 -11.26
N HIS A 582 5.25 -34.66 -12.45
CA HIS A 582 5.81 -33.96 -13.61
C HIS A 582 5.49 -32.46 -13.62
N GLU A 583 4.47 -32.01 -12.86
CA GLU A 583 4.16 -30.58 -12.74
C GLU A 583 5.30 -29.82 -12.06
N ARG A 584 6.15 -30.48 -11.29
CA ARG A 584 7.35 -29.90 -10.65
C ARG A 584 8.38 -29.39 -11.66
N LEU A 585 8.24 -29.73 -12.93
CA LEU A 585 9.08 -29.21 -14.00
C LEU A 585 8.62 -27.84 -14.50
N LEU A 586 7.40 -27.41 -14.12
CA LEU A 586 6.71 -26.26 -14.67
C LEU A 586 6.72 -25.09 -13.67
N TYR A 587 7.28 -23.97 -14.08
CA TYR A 587 7.31 -22.73 -13.32
C TYR A 587 6.73 -21.58 -14.15
N GLY A 588 6.21 -20.56 -13.48
CA GLY A 588 5.47 -19.48 -14.12
C GLY A 588 3.97 -19.57 -13.82
N ARG A 589 3.15 -18.96 -14.63
CA ARG A 589 1.70 -19.01 -14.48
C ARG A 589 1.13 -20.22 -15.24
N TRP A 590 1.17 -21.37 -14.62
CA TRP A 590 0.49 -22.55 -15.14
C TRP A 590 -0.88 -22.69 -14.50
N ASN A 591 -1.93 -22.67 -15.34
CA ASN A 591 -3.30 -22.81 -14.89
C ASN A 591 -3.86 -24.15 -15.37
N ARG A 592 -4.59 -24.85 -14.51
CA ARG A 592 -5.38 -25.99 -14.94
C ARG A 592 -6.69 -25.52 -15.55
N SER A 593 -6.98 -25.98 -16.75
CA SER A 593 -8.30 -25.84 -17.35
C SER A 593 -9.33 -26.71 -16.60
N THR A 594 -10.62 -26.47 -16.83
CA THR A 594 -11.70 -27.33 -16.32
C THR A 594 -11.62 -28.78 -16.84
N ARG A 595 -10.79 -29.02 -17.84
CA ARG A 595 -10.51 -30.36 -18.43
C ARG A 595 -9.24 -31.01 -17.85
N GLY A 596 -8.56 -30.36 -16.91
CA GLY A 596 -7.32 -30.86 -16.33
C GLY A 596 -6.05 -30.55 -17.13
N GLU A 597 -6.16 -29.86 -18.25
CA GLU A 597 -5.04 -29.47 -19.11
C GLU A 597 -4.22 -28.36 -18.43
N LEU A 598 -2.90 -28.41 -18.55
CA LEU A 598 -1.98 -27.41 -18.01
C LEU A 598 -1.63 -26.38 -19.09
N TRP A 599 -2.01 -25.14 -18.82
CA TRP A 599 -1.71 -23.99 -19.68
C TRP A 599 -0.76 -23.03 -18.98
N GLY A 600 0.41 -22.81 -19.57
CA GLY A 600 1.27 -21.68 -19.24
C GLY A 600 0.66 -20.42 -19.84
N ALA A 601 0.33 -19.43 -19.01
CA ALA A 601 -0.25 -18.17 -19.45
C ALA A 601 0.46 -16.96 -18.83
N GLY A 602 0.73 -15.93 -19.63
CA GLY A 602 1.39 -14.71 -19.15
C GLY A 602 2.42 -14.18 -20.13
N GLU A 603 3.35 -13.37 -19.65
CA GLU A 603 4.43 -12.84 -20.49
C GLU A 603 5.57 -13.85 -20.70
N GLN A 604 5.64 -14.86 -19.85
CA GLN A 604 6.66 -15.91 -19.89
C GLN A 604 6.21 -17.16 -19.15
N THR A 605 6.80 -18.30 -19.53
CA THR A 605 6.68 -19.57 -18.84
C THR A 605 8.03 -20.28 -18.77
N TRP A 606 8.22 -21.14 -17.77
CA TRP A 606 9.50 -21.77 -17.49
C TRP A 606 9.37 -23.28 -17.33
N LEU A 607 10.43 -23.96 -17.72
CA LEU A 607 10.69 -25.36 -17.41
C LEU A 607 12.01 -25.42 -16.65
N ALA A 608 12.09 -26.25 -15.59
CA ALA A 608 13.34 -26.48 -14.88
C ALA A 608 13.45 -27.95 -14.43
N PHE A 609 14.57 -28.58 -14.75
CA PHE A 609 14.85 -29.98 -14.43
C PHE A 609 16.34 -30.28 -14.41
N ALA A 610 16.73 -31.41 -13.87
CA ALA A 610 18.10 -31.89 -13.89
C ALA A 610 18.34 -32.69 -15.19
N LEU A 611 19.50 -32.46 -15.82
CA LEU A 611 19.98 -33.26 -16.95
C LEU A 611 20.78 -34.44 -16.43
N PRO A 612 20.66 -35.62 -17.03
CA PRO A 612 21.59 -36.72 -16.79
C PRO A 612 23.04 -36.28 -17.09
N ASP A 613 23.99 -36.76 -16.31
CA ASP A 613 25.44 -36.41 -16.47
C ASP A 613 25.93 -36.54 -17.88
N GLN A 614 25.43 -37.51 -18.63
CA GLN A 614 25.82 -37.78 -20.03
C GLN A 614 25.37 -36.69 -21.00
N LEU A 615 24.40 -35.86 -20.62
CA LEU A 615 23.90 -34.75 -21.44
C LEU A 615 24.50 -33.40 -21.04
N VAL A 616 25.11 -33.28 -19.88
CA VAL A 616 25.76 -32.06 -19.42
C VAL A 616 26.97 -31.75 -20.34
N GLY A 617 26.99 -30.56 -20.89
CA GLY A 617 28.03 -30.13 -21.83
C GLY A 617 27.88 -30.71 -23.25
N ARG A 618 26.72 -31.24 -23.59
CA ARG A 618 26.33 -31.60 -24.96
C ARG A 618 25.17 -30.72 -25.43
N GLU A 619 25.03 -30.63 -26.75
CA GLU A 619 23.84 -30.04 -27.31
C GLU A 619 22.62 -30.93 -27.00
N VAL A 620 21.57 -30.32 -26.46
CA VAL A 620 20.35 -31.00 -26.05
C VAL A 620 19.17 -30.44 -26.84
N ARG A 621 18.31 -31.33 -27.30
CA ARG A 621 17.05 -30.97 -27.95
C ARG A 621 15.88 -31.30 -27.06
N LEU A 622 15.10 -30.28 -26.68
CA LEU A 622 13.86 -30.41 -25.93
C LEU A 622 12.72 -30.40 -26.95
N THR A 623 11.84 -31.39 -26.87
CA THR A 623 10.63 -31.45 -27.69
C THR A 623 9.43 -31.36 -26.79
N LEU A 624 8.64 -30.30 -26.92
CA LEU A 624 7.37 -30.11 -26.26
C LEU A 624 6.24 -30.35 -27.28
N GLU A 625 5.34 -31.30 -27.02
CA GLU A 625 4.14 -31.48 -27.82
C GLU A 625 2.96 -30.85 -27.09
N GLY A 626 2.13 -30.09 -27.80
CA GLY A 626 0.99 -29.43 -27.24
C GLY A 626 0.43 -28.34 -28.13
N GLU A 627 -0.05 -27.27 -27.54
CA GLU A 627 -0.67 -26.15 -28.25
C GLU A 627 0.03 -24.85 -27.89
N LEU A 628 0.26 -24.00 -28.89
CA LEU A 628 0.82 -22.66 -28.74
C LEU A 628 -0.24 -21.64 -29.15
N ASP A 629 -0.37 -20.59 -28.34
CA ASP A 629 -1.22 -19.43 -28.63
C ASP A 629 -0.41 -18.16 -28.35
N LEU A 630 -0.09 -17.41 -29.40
CA LEU A 630 0.60 -16.13 -29.35
C LEU A 630 -0.29 -15.06 -29.98
N GLU A 631 -0.14 -13.82 -29.56
CA GLU A 631 -0.80 -12.71 -30.22
C GLU A 631 -0.36 -12.62 -31.71
N ASP A 632 -1.27 -12.16 -32.56
CA ASP A 632 -1.03 -12.09 -34.01
C ASP A 632 0.26 -11.32 -34.34
N GLY A 633 1.15 -12.00 -35.07
CA GLY A 633 2.43 -11.45 -35.54
C GLY A 633 3.63 -11.68 -34.60
N ASP A 634 3.39 -12.23 -33.42
CA ASP A 634 4.48 -12.56 -32.48
C ASP A 634 5.15 -13.89 -32.82
N ARG A 635 6.39 -14.04 -32.38
CA ARG A 635 7.16 -15.28 -32.49
C ARG A 635 7.57 -15.76 -31.11
N LEU A 636 7.62 -17.07 -30.96
CA LEU A 636 8.16 -17.68 -29.76
C LEU A 636 9.68 -17.51 -29.71
N ARG A 637 10.18 -17.08 -28.57
CA ARG A 637 11.60 -17.07 -28.20
C ARG A 637 11.86 -17.99 -27.03
N ALA A 638 13.09 -18.43 -26.90
CA ALA A 638 13.53 -19.23 -25.78
C ALA A 638 14.90 -18.78 -25.27
N GLU A 639 15.09 -18.96 -23.96
CA GLU A 639 16.38 -18.85 -23.29
C GLU A 639 16.62 -20.13 -22.49
N ALA A 640 17.85 -20.61 -22.47
CA ALA A 640 18.26 -21.73 -21.62
C ALA A 640 19.40 -21.27 -20.71
N ASN A 641 19.26 -21.45 -19.39
CA ASN A 641 20.20 -20.96 -18.36
C ASN A 641 20.64 -19.50 -18.60
N GLY A 642 19.68 -18.64 -18.99
CA GLY A 642 19.89 -17.22 -19.26
C GLY A 642 20.62 -16.90 -20.56
N GLN A 643 20.75 -17.85 -21.49
CA GLN A 643 21.28 -17.64 -22.82
C GLN A 643 20.18 -17.79 -23.87
N PRO A 644 20.07 -16.89 -24.86
CA PRO A 644 19.16 -17.06 -25.98
C PRO A 644 19.48 -18.36 -26.74
N VAL A 645 18.45 -19.13 -27.07
CA VAL A 645 18.59 -20.40 -27.78
C VAL A 645 17.59 -20.51 -28.94
N ASP A 646 17.91 -21.39 -29.90
CA ASP A 646 17.05 -21.59 -31.04
C ASP A 646 15.77 -22.31 -30.66
N VAL A 647 14.63 -21.78 -31.13
CA VAL A 647 13.31 -22.38 -30.96
C VAL A 647 12.60 -22.49 -32.30
N THR A 648 12.00 -23.65 -32.51
CA THR A 648 11.12 -23.90 -33.67
C THR A 648 9.74 -24.23 -33.13
N ALA A 649 8.72 -23.51 -33.60
CA ALA A 649 7.33 -23.65 -33.16
C ALA A 649 6.39 -23.75 -34.37
N PRO A 650 5.15 -24.28 -34.23
CA PRO A 650 4.20 -24.50 -35.32
C PRO A 650 3.59 -23.23 -35.94
N GLY A 651 4.04 -22.05 -35.55
CA GLY A 651 3.49 -20.75 -35.97
C GLY A 651 3.06 -19.93 -34.77
N SER A 652 2.18 -18.96 -34.96
CA SER A 652 1.68 -18.11 -33.85
C SER A 652 0.59 -18.80 -33.02
N SER A 653 -0.11 -19.78 -33.57
CA SER A 653 -1.14 -20.57 -32.88
C SER A 653 -1.36 -21.94 -33.51
N GLY A 654 -1.70 -22.93 -32.68
CA GLY A 654 -2.10 -24.27 -33.10
C GLY A 654 -1.38 -25.40 -32.37
N GLU A 655 -1.91 -26.60 -32.55
CA GLU A 655 -1.30 -27.84 -32.06
C GLU A 655 -0.03 -28.19 -32.86
N GLY A 656 1.01 -28.64 -32.15
CA GLY A 656 2.24 -29.08 -32.80
C GLY A 656 3.41 -29.28 -31.83
N ARG A 657 4.59 -29.25 -32.41
CA ARG A 657 5.85 -29.42 -31.64
C ARG A 657 6.58 -28.13 -31.52
N ILE A 658 6.93 -27.79 -30.30
CA ILE A 658 7.90 -26.74 -29.97
C ILE A 658 9.22 -27.46 -29.72
N VAL A 659 10.24 -27.14 -30.51
CA VAL A 659 11.58 -27.70 -30.34
C VAL A 659 12.53 -26.62 -29.94
N VAL A 660 13.16 -26.78 -28.77
CA VAL A 660 14.19 -25.90 -28.24
C VAL A 660 15.54 -26.59 -28.36
N THR A 661 16.48 -25.99 -29.06
CA THR A 661 17.84 -26.52 -29.20
C THR A 661 18.77 -25.76 -28.24
N VAL A 662 19.24 -26.47 -27.23
CA VAL A 662 20.09 -25.91 -26.16
C VAL A 662 21.55 -26.25 -26.48
N PRO A 663 22.43 -25.28 -26.71
CA PRO A 663 23.83 -25.52 -27.04
C PRO A 663 24.62 -26.06 -25.83
N ALA A 664 25.72 -26.73 -26.10
CA ALA A 664 26.54 -27.41 -25.11
C ALA A 664 27.11 -26.50 -23.99
N ASP A 665 27.34 -25.23 -24.30
CA ASP A 665 27.79 -24.24 -23.32
C ASP A 665 26.66 -23.82 -22.35
N ALA A 666 25.44 -23.72 -22.82
CA ALA A 666 24.28 -23.45 -21.98
C ALA A 666 23.97 -24.62 -21.02
N THR A 667 24.08 -25.89 -21.50
CA THR A 667 23.87 -27.07 -20.63
C THR A 667 24.98 -27.26 -19.59
N ARG A 668 26.17 -26.67 -19.77
CA ARG A 668 27.32 -26.76 -18.83
C ARG A 668 27.28 -25.67 -17.77
N ARG A 669 26.53 -24.61 -17.97
CA ARG A 669 26.65 -23.36 -17.18
C ARG A 669 26.23 -23.53 -15.71
N ASP A 670 25.22 -24.31 -15.43
CA ASP A 670 24.62 -24.51 -14.10
C ASP A 670 24.73 -25.96 -13.60
N GLY A 671 25.82 -26.66 -13.98
CA GLY A 671 25.99 -28.07 -13.62
C GLY A 671 25.02 -28.95 -14.39
N ASP A 672 24.26 -29.75 -13.66
CA ASP A 672 23.21 -30.61 -14.20
C ASP A 672 21.85 -29.90 -14.40
N ARG A 673 21.71 -28.66 -13.92
CA ARG A 673 20.47 -27.90 -14.01
C ARG A 673 20.25 -27.32 -15.39
N LEU A 674 19.04 -27.51 -15.92
CA LEU A 674 18.58 -26.86 -17.11
C LEU A 674 17.27 -26.08 -16.81
N THR A 675 17.32 -24.77 -16.99
CA THR A 675 16.14 -23.91 -16.97
C THR A 675 15.88 -23.39 -18.36
N VAL A 676 14.63 -23.52 -18.83
CA VAL A 676 14.22 -23.04 -20.13
C VAL A 676 13.06 -22.06 -19.97
N ARG A 677 13.25 -20.84 -20.45
CA ARG A 677 12.25 -19.77 -20.51
C ARG A 677 11.67 -19.68 -21.90
N LEU A 678 10.34 -19.67 -22.00
CA LEU A 678 9.61 -19.43 -23.23
C LEU A 678 8.86 -18.11 -23.12
N PHE A 679 8.96 -17.25 -24.12
CA PHE A 679 8.34 -15.91 -24.11
C PHE A 679 8.13 -15.39 -25.53
N PRO A 680 7.18 -14.45 -25.77
CA PRO A 680 6.99 -13.81 -27.07
C PRO A 680 8.13 -12.82 -27.38
N ASP A 681 8.35 -12.53 -28.65
CA ASP A 681 9.41 -11.63 -29.11
C ASP A 681 9.10 -10.13 -28.87
N ARG A 682 7.85 -9.79 -28.58
CA ARG A 682 7.41 -8.43 -28.25
C ARG A 682 7.21 -8.28 -26.75
N ASP A 683 7.84 -7.26 -26.18
CA ASP A 683 7.69 -6.95 -24.75
C ASP A 683 6.22 -6.63 -24.38
N GLY A 684 5.75 -7.23 -23.30
CA GLY A 684 4.39 -7.10 -22.82
C GLY A 684 3.34 -7.95 -23.57
N ALA A 685 3.72 -8.66 -24.62
CA ALA A 685 2.85 -9.63 -25.26
C ALA A 685 2.65 -10.88 -24.39
N ARG A 686 1.55 -11.59 -24.61
CA ARG A 686 1.22 -12.78 -23.83
C ARG A 686 1.48 -14.06 -24.62
N ILE A 687 1.90 -15.08 -23.87
CA ILE A 687 2.05 -16.43 -24.37
C ILE A 687 1.02 -17.33 -23.70
N GLY A 688 0.37 -18.18 -24.51
CA GLY A 688 -0.37 -19.35 -24.06
C GLY A 688 0.36 -20.61 -24.56
N VAL A 689 0.82 -21.47 -23.66
CA VAL A 689 1.44 -22.75 -24.00
C VAL A 689 0.75 -23.86 -23.23
N ARG A 690 0.17 -24.80 -23.94
CA ARG A 690 -0.26 -26.07 -23.38
C ARG A 690 0.79 -27.12 -23.71
N VAL A 691 1.37 -27.74 -22.70
CA VAL A 691 2.34 -28.82 -22.87
C VAL A 691 1.72 -30.13 -22.42
N GLU A 692 1.64 -31.06 -23.33
CA GLU A 692 1.12 -32.41 -23.08
C GLU A 692 2.26 -33.40 -22.80
N THR A 693 3.37 -33.23 -23.51
CA THR A 693 4.53 -34.10 -23.32
C THR A 693 5.84 -33.32 -23.48
N LEU A 694 6.83 -33.74 -22.70
CA LEU A 694 8.23 -33.28 -22.78
C LEU A 694 9.14 -34.47 -23.07
N GLU A 695 10.03 -34.32 -24.04
CA GLU A 695 11.10 -35.27 -24.30
C GLU A 695 12.43 -34.54 -24.42
N VAL A 696 13.47 -35.13 -23.83
CA VAL A 696 14.83 -34.59 -23.83
C VAL A 696 15.75 -35.57 -24.55
N ARG A 697 16.47 -35.11 -25.58
CA ARG A 697 17.43 -35.94 -26.34
C ARG A 697 18.75 -35.22 -26.52
N GLY A 698 19.85 -35.95 -26.37
CA GLY A 698 21.14 -35.49 -26.87
C GLY A 698 21.12 -35.36 -28.39
N SER A 699 21.71 -34.30 -28.93
CA SER A 699 21.94 -34.22 -30.38
C SER A 699 22.98 -35.25 -30.75
N SER A 700 22.63 -36.23 -31.59
CA SER A 700 23.59 -37.12 -32.20
C SER A 700 24.48 -36.28 -33.14
N GLY A 701 25.71 -35.99 -32.71
CA GLY A 701 26.73 -35.34 -33.51
C GLY A 701 27.06 -36.07 -34.80
#